data_d2cbfdd252053a33cc5fe6450944cb13
#
_entry.id   d2cbfdd252053a33cc5fe6450944cb13
#
_cell.length_a   1.000
_cell.length_b   1.000
_cell.length_c   1.000
_cell.angle_alpha   90.00
_cell.angle_beta   90.00
_cell.angle_gamma   90.00
#
_symmetry.space_group_name_H-M   'P 1'
#
loop_
_entity.id
_entity.type
_entity.pdbx_description
1 polymer ?
#
loop_
_entity_poly.entity_id
_entity_poly.type
_entity_poly.pdbx_seq_one_letter_code
_entity_poly.pdbx_strand_id
1 'polypeptide(L)'
;MKKNTSLFIVAAICCFSCSRPEPQTEDILLSDGWLIQAESKVDQEWYKASVPCTVMGALTSENGLYNDLFVGKNYADIDKEQFEEPWFYKTTFETPALKEGQRVELAFDGISYRADIWLNGQQIASSEEHFGPFRQFSYDVTDVIAERNELTVKVYRWQKGEFNIGFVDWNPRPADESMGIFRPVWLRYSNEVSIKDPAVRSRLDTVDFDEAWLMVEATLSNASDKEVSGKLCGKFENGSFAYPVTLAAGETRTVKVTPDQARKLHVKNPRLWWCHNLGNPEMYSMDISFVADGKVSDSHKVDFGIRQIGDWFNEEGYRGFILNGKKVLIKGAGWTDDIFLRNSDERNALEVAYVKDMNMNTIRFEEVWGTSQNIYDECDRQGVLALVGWSCHWEWEVYTGKPNDRYGCISTEEDIELISQSWRDQILWLRNHPSIICWYGASDMLPRPALEQRYLDILAEIDDRPYTVHAGSAKSPLSGPAGMKMWGPYEWQAPYYWYSEEAKGKAVGFNTETGIGAQFPIYESLVKFIPEDQLWPVGEAYDYHTTTSRDALHDLNELKMVIEKRFGGATDLNDFIRKAHLTDYEGTRAMIEAHRVNVPRSTGIIQWMLNSAWPSLYWQMYDWYLVPTAGYWSVKKGCSPQQLIYNYGDNHLYAVNDEKEDVSMRARMKAYGLDGKLLCDASADADMPMGSSTKLFEVLPKGEEIDDVMFLFLTLEDRKGKVVSRNEYVIAEDMDRHDWSKYRWWRTQVDEYADFSALNTLAQADIAASMTIKDDILEVTLENRSSVVAFFVDLKLKDAAGEMIVPAFWSDNFVSLAPGETRVLTCRASSLPSGASVTVAGWNVSTEILKF
;
A
#
# COMPACT_ATOMS: atom_id res chain seq x y z
N MET A 1 37.39 -38.85 -73.46
CA MET A 1 36.01 -38.39 -73.66
C MET A 1 35.15 -39.09 -72.62
N LYS A 2 34.83 -38.42 -71.50
CA LYS A 2 33.83 -38.91 -70.55
C LYS A 2 32.87 -37.77 -70.38
N LYS A 3 31.62 -37.96 -70.67
CA LYS A 3 30.52 -37.06 -70.47
C LYS A 3 30.05 -37.12 -69.02
N ASN A 4 30.17 -36.02 -68.29
CA ASN A 4 29.48 -35.85 -67.00
C ASN A 4 28.11 -35.28 -67.20
N THR A 5 27.07 -36.01 -66.84
CA THR A 5 25.71 -35.59 -66.79
C THR A 5 25.41 -35.01 -65.34
N SER A 6 25.29 -33.69 -65.20
CA SER A 6 24.91 -33.07 -63.98
C SER A 6 23.37 -33.11 -63.81
N LEU A 7 22.93 -33.74 -62.79
CA LEU A 7 21.53 -33.79 -62.36
C LEU A 7 21.22 -32.53 -61.55
N PHE A 8 20.39 -31.64 -62.09
CA PHE A 8 19.84 -30.49 -61.36
C PHE A 8 18.64 -30.96 -60.56
N ILE A 9 18.79 -30.99 -59.21
CA ILE A 9 17.66 -31.12 -58.29
C ILE A 9 17.10 -29.70 -58.07
N VAL A 10 15.91 -29.43 -58.63
CA VAL A 10 15.15 -28.22 -58.30
C VAL A 10 14.47 -28.45 -56.97
N ALA A 11 15.03 -27.87 -55.91
CA ALA A 11 14.33 -27.78 -54.64
C ALA A 11 13.23 -26.70 -54.74
N ALA A 12 11.98 -27.15 -54.75
CA ALA A 12 10.83 -26.25 -54.61
C ALA A 12 10.81 -25.67 -53.20
N ILE A 13 11.27 -24.42 -53.07
CA ILE A 13 11.09 -23.63 -51.85
C ILE A 13 9.62 -23.22 -51.81
N CYS A 14 8.81 -23.94 -51.06
CA CYS A 14 7.49 -23.47 -50.68
C CYS A 14 7.68 -22.26 -49.74
N CYS A 15 7.65 -21.07 -50.32
CA CYS A 15 7.46 -19.84 -49.56
C CYS A 15 6.08 -19.87 -48.89
N PHE A 16 6.00 -20.35 -47.67
CA PHE A 16 4.85 -20.00 -46.84
C PHE A 16 4.92 -18.50 -46.62
N SER A 17 4.17 -17.74 -47.37
CA SER A 17 3.81 -16.36 -47.07
C SER A 17 3.03 -16.41 -45.76
N CYS A 18 3.69 -16.17 -44.66
CA CYS A 18 3.01 -15.77 -43.43
C CYS A 18 2.41 -14.39 -43.71
N SER A 19 1.19 -14.33 -44.21
CA SER A 19 0.36 -13.14 -44.05
C SER A 19 0.33 -12.84 -42.54
N ARG A 20 0.67 -11.63 -42.14
CA ARG A 20 0.43 -11.19 -40.75
C ARG A 20 -1.06 -11.43 -40.49
N PRO A 21 -1.43 -12.09 -39.38
CA PRO A 21 -2.83 -12.18 -39.01
C PRO A 21 -3.42 -10.77 -38.96
N GLU A 22 -4.68 -10.63 -39.42
CA GLU A 22 -5.40 -9.36 -39.24
C GLU A 22 -5.41 -9.02 -37.75
N PRO A 23 -5.13 -7.77 -37.36
CA PRO A 23 -5.16 -7.40 -35.96
C PRO A 23 -6.58 -7.58 -35.41
N GLN A 24 -6.67 -8.14 -34.21
CA GLN A 24 -7.91 -8.21 -33.44
C GLN A 24 -8.43 -6.78 -33.19
N THR A 25 -9.73 -6.61 -33.02
CA THR A 25 -10.29 -5.36 -32.50
C THR A 25 -9.86 -5.24 -31.05
N GLU A 26 -9.28 -4.09 -30.69
CA GLU A 26 -8.84 -3.82 -29.31
C GLU A 26 -10.07 -3.66 -28.39
N ASP A 27 -9.93 -4.11 -27.15
CA ASP A 27 -10.93 -3.88 -26.10
C ASP A 27 -11.08 -2.38 -25.84
N ILE A 28 -12.29 -1.94 -25.51
CA ILE A 28 -12.61 -0.53 -25.26
C ILE A 28 -12.95 -0.35 -23.79
N LEU A 29 -12.19 0.51 -23.11
CA LEU A 29 -12.53 0.98 -21.78
C LEU A 29 -13.56 2.12 -21.88
N LEU A 30 -14.68 1.98 -21.19
CA LEU A 30 -15.74 3.01 -21.13
C LEU A 30 -15.54 3.87 -19.90
N SER A 31 -14.56 4.79 -19.92
CA SER A 31 -14.22 5.65 -18.78
C SER A 31 -14.89 7.02 -18.81
N ASP A 32 -14.96 7.65 -19.98
CA ASP A 32 -15.36 9.04 -20.14
C ASP A 32 -16.79 9.22 -20.66
N GLY A 33 -17.32 10.44 -20.52
CA GLY A 33 -18.60 10.81 -21.11
C GLY A 33 -19.83 10.27 -20.38
N TRP A 34 -19.66 9.86 -19.15
CA TRP A 34 -20.77 9.44 -18.30
C TRP A 34 -21.49 10.64 -17.69
N LEU A 35 -22.76 10.41 -17.42
CA LEU A 35 -23.64 11.32 -16.71
C LEU A 35 -24.33 10.55 -15.60
N ILE A 36 -24.53 11.18 -14.44
CA ILE A 36 -25.23 10.57 -13.31
C ILE A 36 -26.39 11.46 -12.83
N GLN A 37 -27.46 10.82 -12.35
CA GLN A 37 -28.57 11.52 -11.71
C GLN A 37 -29.37 10.57 -10.81
N ALA A 38 -29.89 11.13 -9.71
CA ALA A 38 -30.82 10.42 -8.82
C ALA A 38 -32.13 10.09 -9.55
N GLU A 39 -32.76 8.96 -9.19
CA GLU A 39 -34.00 8.50 -9.84
C GLU A 39 -35.13 9.55 -9.79
N SER A 40 -35.31 10.23 -8.68
CA SER A 40 -36.32 11.27 -8.51
C SER A 40 -36.07 12.56 -9.29
N LYS A 41 -34.84 12.71 -9.86
CA LYS A 41 -34.38 13.95 -10.50
C LYS A 41 -33.98 13.77 -11.98
N VAL A 42 -34.39 12.67 -12.62
CA VAL A 42 -33.99 12.36 -14.01
C VAL A 42 -34.41 13.39 -15.03
N ASP A 43 -35.43 14.24 -14.74
CA ASP A 43 -35.89 15.35 -15.57
C ASP A 43 -35.07 16.65 -15.35
N GLN A 44 -34.08 16.62 -14.42
CA GLN A 44 -33.19 17.74 -14.16
C GLN A 44 -31.89 17.62 -14.96
N GLU A 45 -31.00 18.61 -14.84
CA GLU A 45 -29.64 18.54 -15.41
C GLU A 45 -28.82 17.42 -14.75
N TRP A 46 -28.16 16.62 -15.57
CA TRP A 46 -27.35 15.52 -15.12
C TRP A 46 -25.92 15.97 -14.79
N TYR A 47 -25.34 15.38 -13.77
CA TYR A 47 -23.97 15.62 -13.36
C TYR A 47 -23.00 14.82 -14.24
N LYS A 48 -21.84 15.40 -14.55
CA LYS A 48 -20.77 14.71 -15.27
C LYS A 48 -20.11 13.66 -14.38
N ALA A 49 -19.62 12.59 -15.01
CA ALA A 49 -18.89 11.53 -14.32
C ALA A 49 -17.88 10.86 -15.25
N SER A 50 -16.79 10.41 -14.67
CA SER A 50 -15.85 9.46 -15.28
C SER A 50 -15.85 8.17 -14.46
N VAL A 51 -15.96 7.02 -15.11
CA VAL A 51 -15.99 5.70 -14.47
C VAL A 51 -14.57 5.10 -14.52
N PRO A 52 -14.06 4.57 -13.41
CA PRO A 52 -14.71 4.24 -12.13
C PRO A 52 -15.00 5.45 -11.23
N CYS A 53 -16.20 5.48 -10.63
CA CYS A 53 -16.51 6.44 -9.57
C CYS A 53 -17.72 6.00 -8.74
N THR A 54 -17.76 6.44 -7.47
CA THR A 54 -19.00 6.45 -6.68
C THR A 54 -19.82 7.70 -6.99
N VAL A 55 -21.06 7.77 -6.49
CA VAL A 55 -21.89 8.97 -6.65
C VAL A 55 -21.21 10.19 -6.02
N MET A 56 -20.74 10.09 -4.77
CA MET A 56 -20.00 11.18 -4.11
C MET A 56 -18.67 11.49 -4.79
N GLY A 57 -18.00 10.47 -5.31
CA GLY A 57 -16.79 10.66 -6.11
C GLY A 57 -17.02 11.60 -7.29
N ALA A 58 -18.06 11.34 -8.09
CA ALA A 58 -18.43 12.18 -9.23
C ALA A 58 -18.90 13.60 -8.81
N LEU A 59 -19.73 13.70 -7.78
CA LEU A 59 -20.26 14.99 -7.31
C LEU A 59 -19.15 15.92 -6.77
N THR A 60 -18.15 15.36 -6.08
CA THR A 60 -17.07 16.15 -5.46
C THR A 60 -15.90 16.44 -6.42
N SER A 61 -15.61 15.57 -7.37
CA SER A 61 -14.48 15.73 -8.30
C SER A 61 -14.84 16.57 -9.53
N GLU A 62 -15.76 16.09 -10.35
CA GLU A 62 -16.03 16.70 -11.67
C GLU A 62 -17.01 17.86 -11.62
N ASN A 63 -17.90 17.90 -10.62
CA ASN A 63 -18.93 18.89 -10.54
C ASN A 63 -18.66 19.98 -9.51
N GLY A 64 -17.57 19.85 -8.74
CA GLY A 64 -17.14 20.86 -7.77
C GLY A 64 -18.17 21.15 -6.69
N LEU A 65 -19.03 20.18 -6.36
CA LEU A 65 -19.96 20.29 -5.26
C LEU A 65 -19.22 20.01 -3.94
N TYR A 66 -19.66 20.65 -2.88
CA TYR A 66 -19.09 20.43 -1.56
C TYR A 66 -17.60 20.80 -1.43
N ASN A 67 -17.19 21.98 -1.97
CA ASN A 67 -15.79 22.44 -1.96
C ASN A 67 -15.15 22.56 -0.57
N ASP A 68 -15.97 22.78 0.47
CA ASP A 68 -15.56 22.92 1.87
C ASP A 68 -15.94 21.72 2.73
N LEU A 69 -16.17 20.57 2.07
CA LEU A 69 -16.71 19.35 2.67
C LEU A 69 -15.99 18.92 3.94
N PHE A 70 -14.68 19.01 3.96
CA PHE A 70 -13.86 18.57 5.08
C PHE A 70 -13.41 19.68 6.02
N VAL A 71 -13.92 20.92 5.83
CA VAL A 71 -13.61 22.01 6.74
C VAL A 71 -14.43 21.86 8.03
N GLY A 72 -13.74 21.78 9.17
CA GLY A 72 -14.40 21.58 10.46
C GLY A 72 -15.30 20.34 10.47
N LYS A 73 -16.58 20.53 10.73
CA LYS A 73 -17.58 19.44 10.81
C LYS A 73 -18.53 19.38 9.62
N ASN A 74 -18.25 20.06 8.51
CA ASN A 74 -19.18 20.14 7.37
C ASN A 74 -19.58 18.76 6.81
N TYR A 75 -18.68 17.78 6.90
CA TYR A 75 -19.01 16.41 6.46
C TYR A 75 -20.16 15.76 7.24
N ALA A 76 -20.36 16.14 8.50
CA ALA A 76 -21.48 15.63 9.30
C ALA A 76 -22.85 16.16 8.84
N ASP A 77 -22.86 17.31 8.15
CA ASP A 77 -24.08 18.02 7.74
C ASP A 77 -24.55 17.66 6.33
N ILE A 78 -23.90 16.69 5.66
CA ILE A 78 -24.33 16.23 4.34
C ILE A 78 -25.73 15.63 4.43
N ASP A 79 -26.62 16.06 3.51
CA ASP A 79 -27.90 15.39 3.29
C ASP A 79 -27.69 14.00 2.69
N LYS A 80 -27.81 12.97 3.54
CA LYS A 80 -27.66 11.56 3.16
C LYS A 80 -28.93 10.96 2.57
N GLU A 81 -30.11 11.62 2.73
CA GLU A 81 -31.38 11.10 2.22
C GLU A 81 -31.38 11.00 0.69
N GLN A 82 -30.67 11.90 0.00
CA GLN A 82 -30.49 11.84 -1.46
C GLN A 82 -29.80 10.58 -1.98
N PHE A 83 -29.11 9.83 -1.13
CA PHE A 83 -28.44 8.58 -1.50
C PHE A 83 -29.23 7.33 -1.08
N GLU A 84 -30.41 7.48 -0.52
CA GLU A 84 -31.29 6.33 -0.19
C GLU A 84 -32.00 5.79 -1.43
N GLU A 85 -32.13 6.59 -2.49
CA GLU A 85 -32.72 6.21 -3.77
C GLU A 85 -31.66 5.71 -4.76
N PRO A 86 -32.05 4.94 -5.80
CA PRO A 86 -31.12 4.54 -6.85
C PRO A 86 -30.60 5.74 -7.67
N TRP A 87 -29.39 5.57 -8.21
CA TRP A 87 -28.78 6.53 -9.12
C TRP A 87 -28.57 5.90 -10.50
N PHE A 88 -28.84 6.67 -11.54
CA PHE A 88 -28.56 6.31 -12.92
C PHE A 88 -27.15 6.77 -13.30
N TYR A 89 -26.44 5.89 -13.99
CA TYR A 89 -25.23 6.15 -14.77
C TYR A 89 -25.56 5.94 -16.24
N LYS A 90 -25.28 6.92 -17.10
CA LYS A 90 -25.61 6.89 -18.51
C LYS A 90 -24.44 7.38 -19.34
N THR A 91 -24.09 6.64 -20.41
CA THR A 91 -23.11 7.08 -21.40
C THR A 91 -23.55 6.72 -22.80
N THR A 92 -22.99 7.44 -23.79
CA THR A 92 -23.14 7.13 -25.21
C THR A 92 -21.74 6.98 -25.81
N PHE A 93 -21.58 5.96 -26.64
CA PHE A 93 -20.28 5.66 -27.25
C PHE A 93 -20.45 5.08 -28.66
N GLU A 94 -19.38 5.17 -29.45
CA GLU A 94 -19.32 4.61 -30.80
C GLU A 94 -18.45 3.34 -30.79
N THR A 95 -18.85 2.35 -31.57
CA THR A 95 -18.08 1.10 -31.72
C THR A 95 -17.86 0.82 -33.21
N PRO A 96 -16.74 0.14 -33.58
CA PRO A 96 -16.56 -0.31 -34.94
C PRO A 96 -17.62 -1.35 -35.29
N ALA A 97 -18.01 -1.39 -36.60
CA ALA A 97 -18.90 -2.40 -37.08
C ALA A 97 -18.30 -3.81 -36.87
N LEU A 98 -19.11 -4.71 -36.34
CA LEU A 98 -18.67 -6.09 -36.10
C LEU A 98 -18.35 -6.80 -37.42
N LYS A 99 -17.23 -7.52 -37.43
CA LYS A 99 -16.85 -8.46 -38.51
C LYS A 99 -17.63 -9.75 -38.36
N GLU A 100 -17.73 -10.51 -39.44
CA GLU A 100 -18.38 -11.82 -39.44
C GLU A 100 -17.68 -12.75 -38.41
N GLY A 101 -18.46 -13.33 -37.49
CA GLY A 101 -17.97 -14.22 -36.43
C GLY A 101 -17.40 -13.51 -35.22
N GLN A 102 -17.35 -12.18 -35.22
CA GLN A 102 -16.90 -11.40 -34.07
C GLN A 102 -17.99 -11.29 -33.00
N ARG A 103 -17.57 -11.32 -31.73
CA ARG A 103 -18.42 -11.21 -30.55
C ARG A 103 -17.95 -10.07 -29.68
N VAL A 104 -18.88 -9.53 -28.90
CA VAL A 104 -18.62 -8.45 -27.94
C VAL A 104 -19.24 -8.81 -26.60
N GLU A 105 -18.45 -8.76 -25.55
CA GLU A 105 -18.92 -8.83 -24.17
C GLU A 105 -18.86 -7.45 -23.52
N LEU A 106 -19.94 -7.05 -22.83
CA LEU A 106 -19.96 -5.91 -21.92
C LEU A 106 -19.60 -6.43 -20.52
N ALA A 107 -18.44 -6.00 -19.98
CA ALA A 107 -17.90 -6.50 -18.73
C ALA A 107 -17.82 -5.40 -17.67
N PHE A 108 -18.19 -5.73 -16.45
CA PHE A 108 -18.12 -4.89 -15.24
C PHE A 108 -17.22 -5.54 -14.22
N ASP A 109 -16.15 -4.87 -13.85
CA ASP A 109 -15.19 -5.37 -12.85
C ASP A 109 -15.66 -5.14 -11.40
N GLY A 110 -16.68 -4.29 -11.18
CA GLY A 110 -17.34 -4.08 -9.91
C GLY A 110 -18.36 -2.95 -9.89
N ILE A 111 -19.56 -3.23 -9.38
CA ILE A 111 -20.63 -2.25 -9.07
C ILE A 111 -21.04 -2.41 -7.61
N SER A 112 -21.12 -1.34 -6.88
CA SER A 112 -21.61 -1.32 -5.49
C SER A 112 -23.02 -0.70 -5.45
N TYR A 113 -24.07 -1.45 -5.12
CA TYR A 113 -24.09 -2.85 -4.67
C TYR A 113 -24.72 -3.77 -5.71
N ARG A 114 -25.78 -3.36 -6.41
CA ARG A 114 -26.53 -4.08 -7.43
C ARG A 114 -26.96 -3.15 -8.56
N ALA A 115 -27.26 -3.71 -9.74
CA ALA A 115 -27.62 -2.88 -10.88
C ALA A 115 -28.64 -3.53 -11.80
N ASP A 116 -29.53 -2.68 -12.36
CA ASP A 116 -30.22 -2.98 -13.60
C ASP A 116 -29.44 -2.32 -14.76
N ILE A 117 -29.23 -3.07 -15.85
CA ILE A 117 -28.36 -2.65 -16.96
C ILE A 117 -29.12 -2.74 -18.28
N TRP A 118 -29.10 -1.65 -19.06
CA TRP A 118 -29.70 -1.58 -20.41
C TRP A 118 -28.68 -1.11 -21.43
N LEU A 119 -28.63 -1.79 -22.57
CA LEU A 119 -27.88 -1.36 -23.74
C LEU A 119 -28.88 -1.14 -24.88
N ASN A 120 -28.86 0.07 -25.49
CA ASN A 120 -29.77 0.47 -26.57
C ASN A 120 -31.27 0.24 -26.24
N GLY A 121 -31.62 0.41 -24.95
CA GLY A 121 -32.98 0.21 -24.44
C GLY A 121 -33.39 -1.23 -24.18
N GLN A 122 -32.53 -2.20 -24.49
CA GLN A 122 -32.73 -3.60 -24.12
C GLN A 122 -32.08 -3.90 -22.75
N GLN A 123 -32.84 -4.51 -21.85
CA GLN A 123 -32.31 -4.94 -20.57
C GLN A 123 -31.33 -6.11 -20.77
N ILE A 124 -30.10 -5.94 -20.25
CA ILE A 124 -29.01 -6.92 -20.35
C ILE A 124 -28.92 -7.73 -19.05
N ALA A 125 -29.14 -7.08 -17.91
CA ALA A 125 -29.14 -7.71 -16.58
C ALA A 125 -30.09 -6.99 -15.64
N SER A 126 -30.63 -7.75 -14.68
CA SER A 126 -31.43 -7.22 -13.59
C SER A 126 -30.64 -7.14 -12.28
N SER A 127 -31.11 -6.33 -11.35
CA SER A 127 -30.52 -6.20 -10.00
C SER A 127 -30.66 -7.46 -9.15
N GLU A 128 -31.43 -8.45 -9.58
CA GLU A 128 -31.48 -9.79 -8.99
C GLU A 128 -30.35 -10.70 -9.48
N GLU A 129 -29.76 -10.38 -10.65
CA GLU A 129 -28.67 -11.13 -11.30
C GLU A 129 -27.31 -10.46 -11.08
N HIS A 130 -27.29 -9.12 -11.11
CA HIS A 130 -26.06 -8.33 -10.94
C HIS A 130 -26.02 -7.73 -9.53
N PHE A 131 -25.35 -8.41 -8.60
CA PHE A 131 -25.17 -7.95 -7.22
C PHE A 131 -23.89 -8.47 -6.58
N GLY A 132 -23.43 -7.77 -5.53
CA GLY A 132 -22.18 -8.05 -4.82
C GLY A 132 -20.99 -7.25 -5.39
N PRO A 133 -20.37 -6.37 -4.58
CA PRO A 133 -19.41 -5.37 -5.10
C PRO A 133 -18.14 -5.98 -5.67
N PHE A 134 -17.73 -7.14 -5.18
CA PHE A 134 -16.50 -7.81 -5.60
C PHE A 134 -16.73 -8.94 -6.61
N ARG A 135 -17.93 -9.03 -7.19
CA ARG A 135 -18.23 -9.92 -8.31
C ARG A 135 -17.86 -9.26 -9.63
N GLN A 136 -17.37 -10.05 -10.56
CA GLN A 136 -17.12 -9.64 -11.94
C GLN A 136 -18.19 -10.25 -12.85
N PHE A 137 -18.79 -9.42 -13.67
CA PHE A 137 -19.86 -9.85 -14.58
C PHE A 137 -19.51 -9.50 -16.03
N SER A 138 -19.85 -10.40 -16.95
CA SER A 138 -19.66 -10.23 -18.39
C SER A 138 -20.89 -10.73 -19.11
N TYR A 139 -21.41 -9.91 -20.02
CA TYR A 139 -22.65 -10.17 -20.76
C TYR A 139 -22.37 -10.16 -22.27
N ASP A 140 -22.77 -11.18 -22.99
CA ASP A 140 -22.73 -11.18 -24.46
C ASP A 140 -23.74 -10.16 -25.00
N VAL A 141 -23.25 -9.14 -25.65
CA VAL A 141 -24.06 -8.06 -26.24
C VAL A 141 -23.96 -8.02 -27.77
N THR A 142 -23.44 -9.08 -28.39
CA THR A 142 -23.18 -9.17 -29.81
C THR A 142 -24.40 -8.80 -30.68
N ASP A 143 -25.60 -9.27 -30.29
CA ASP A 143 -26.84 -9.04 -31.02
C ASP A 143 -27.50 -7.69 -30.70
N VAL A 144 -27.00 -6.95 -29.70
CA VAL A 144 -27.58 -5.68 -29.20
C VAL A 144 -26.74 -4.49 -29.57
N ILE A 145 -25.40 -4.67 -29.67
CA ILE A 145 -24.44 -3.60 -29.96
C ILE A 145 -24.68 -3.02 -31.39
N ALA A 146 -24.54 -1.70 -31.52
CA ALA A 146 -24.67 -0.97 -32.77
C ALA A 146 -23.46 -0.06 -32.99
N GLU A 147 -23.36 0.67 -34.11
CA GLU A 147 -22.31 1.65 -34.34
C GLU A 147 -22.36 2.81 -33.30
N ARG A 148 -23.58 3.17 -32.88
CA ARG A 148 -23.81 4.14 -31.80
C ARG A 148 -24.65 3.49 -30.73
N ASN A 149 -24.20 3.60 -29.52
CA ASN A 149 -24.77 2.90 -28.36
C ASN A 149 -25.11 3.87 -27.24
N GLU A 150 -26.15 3.53 -26.50
CA GLU A 150 -26.50 4.14 -25.22
C GLU A 150 -26.50 3.03 -24.16
N LEU A 151 -25.62 3.16 -23.14
CA LEU A 151 -25.57 2.31 -21.97
C LEU A 151 -26.18 3.06 -20.80
N THR A 152 -27.17 2.42 -20.17
CA THR A 152 -27.79 2.94 -18.93
C THR A 152 -27.64 1.89 -17.83
N VAL A 153 -27.13 2.30 -16.68
CA VAL A 153 -26.96 1.46 -15.49
C VAL A 153 -27.65 2.15 -14.33
N LYS A 154 -28.66 1.49 -13.77
CA LYS A 154 -29.35 1.95 -12.56
C LYS A 154 -28.71 1.24 -11.37
N VAL A 155 -27.99 1.98 -10.54
CA VAL A 155 -27.25 1.45 -9.39
C VAL A 155 -28.09 1.62 -8.12
N TYR A 156 -28.18 0.57 -7.35
CA TYR A 156 -28.87 0.54 -6.07
C TYR A 156 -27.86 0.43 -4.94
N ARG A 157 -28.07 1.24 -3.91
CA ARG A 157 -27.33 1.17 -2.67
C ARG A 157 -27.52 -0.20 -2.00
N TRP A 158 -26.50 -0.68 -1.28
CA TRP A 158 -26.61 -1.88 -0.45
C TRP A 158 -27.71 -1.71 0.62
N GLN A 159 -28.31 -2.81 1.00
CA GLN A 159 -29.32 -2.88 2.02
C GLN A 159 -28.78 -3.59 3.27
N LYS A 160 -29.35 -3.24 4.44
CA LYS A 160 -29.00 -3.91 5.70
C LYS A 160 -29.14 -5.42 5.56
N GLY A 161 -28.07 -6.15 5.88
CA GLY A 161 -27.97 -7.59 5.71
C GLY A 161 -27.20 -8.05 4.48
N GLU A 162 -26.72 -7.13 3.66
CA GLU A 162 -25.85 -7.41 2.51
C GLU A 162 -24.38 -7.10 2.85
N PHE A 163 -23.45 -7.61 2.05
CA PHE A 163 -22.01 -7.42 2.23
C PHE A 163 -21.50 -6.35 1.26
N ASN A 164 -21.53 -5.10 1.70
CA ASN A 164 -21.09 -3.94 0.91
C ASN A 164 -19.56 -3.88 0.77
N ILE A 165 -19.08 -2.84 0.09
CA ILE A 165 -17.67 -2.44 0.16
C ILE A 165 -17.34 -2.12 1.61
N GLY A 166 -16.34 -2.78 2.16
CA GLY A 166 -15.82 -2.48 3.48
C GLY A 166 -15.12 -1.13 3.51
N PHE A 167 -14.94 -0.63 4.71
CA PHE A 167 -14.14 0.56 5.00
C PHE A 167 -13.38 0.31 6.29
N VAL A 168 -12.25 0.97 6.50
CA VAL A 168 -11.65 0.91 7.84
C VAL A 168 -12.66 1.40 8.87
N ASP A 169 -12.89 0.62 9.90
CA ASP A 169 -13.98 0.80 10.85
C ASP A 169 -13.85 2.05 11.73
N TRP A 170 -12.70 2.71 11.67
CA TRP A 170 -12.41 3.96 12.37
C TRP A 170 -12.58 5.21 11.51
N ASN A 171 -12.80 5.11 10.19
CA ASN A 171 -13.12 6.24 9.32
C ASN A 171 -14.61 6.58 9.35
N PRO A 172 -15.00 7.83 9.02
CA PRO A 172 -16.39 8.14 8.70
C PRO A 172 -16.87 7.26 7.55
N ARG A 173 -18.15 6.86 7.61
CA ARG A 173 -18.76 6.16 6.49
C ARG A 173 -18.95 7.11 5.31
N PRO A 174 -18.72 6.66 4.06
CA PRO A 174 -19.06 7.45 2.87
C PRO A 174 -20.54 7.84 2.89
N ALA A 175 -20.85 9.09 2.52
CA ALA A 175 -22.22 9.59 2.58
C ALA A 175 -23.16 8.82 1.65
N ASP A 176 -22.65 8.35 0.50
CA ASP A 176 -23.33 7.53 -0.49
C ASP A 176 -23.14 6.01 -0.25
N GLU A 177 -22.49 5.60 0.86
CA GLU A 177 -22.17 4.21 1.17
C GLU A 177 -21.41 3.52 0.03
N SER A 178 -20.55 4.27 -0.66
CA SER A 178 -19.78 3.81 -1.82
C SER A 178 -20.63 3.29 -2.98
N MET A 179 -21.86 3.78 -3.14
CA MET A 179 -22.77 3.43 -4.24
C MET A 179 -22.19 3.93 -5.58
N GLY A 180 -22.04 3.04 -6.57
CA GLY A 180 -21.58 3.44 -7.90
C GLY A 180 -20.91 2.34 -8.70
N ILE A 181 -20.48 2.69 -9.90
CA ILE A 181 -19.63 1.87 -10.75
C ILE A 181 -18.18 2.16 -10.35
N PHE A 182 -17.69 1.46 -9.31
CA PHE A 182 -16.42 1.79 -8.66
C PHE A 182 -15.20 1.11 -9.28
N ARG A 183 -15.41 0.27 -10.31
CA ARG A 183 -14.36 -0.39 -11.09
C ARG A 183 -14.62 -0.27 -12.59
N PRO A 184 -13.63 -0.57 -13.45
CA PRO A 184 -13.73 -0.39 -14.89
C PRO A 184 -14.90 -1.10 -15.56
N VAL A 185 -15.39 -0.50 -16.67
CA VAL A 185 -16.38 -1.07 -17.58
C VAL A 185 -15.73 -1.24 -18.94
N TRP A 186 -15.83 -2.44 -19.51
CA TRP A 186 -15.15 -2.81 -20.75
C TRP A 186 -16.11 -3.30 -21.82
N LEU A 187 -15.79 -3.05 -23.08
CA LEU A 187 -16.23 -3.83 -24.22
C LEU A 187 -15.07 -4.72 -24.65
N ARG A 188 -15.22 -6.03 -24.48
CA ARG A 188 -14.21 -7.04 -24.83
C ARG A 188 -14.59 -7.72 -26.12
N TYR A 189 -13.64 -7.75 -27.07
CA TYR A 189 -13.86 -8.29 -28.42
C TYR A 189 -13.14 -9.62 -28.58
N SER A 190 -13.86 -10.63 -29.09
CA SER A 190 -13.29 -11.90 -29.51
C SER A 190 -13.92 -12.38 -30.81
N ASN A 191 -13.37 -13.43 -31.42
CA ASN A 191 -14.06 -14.21 -32.43
C ASN A 191 -14.73 -15.44 -31.75
N GLU A 192 -14.80 -16.60 -32.45
CA GLU A 192 -15.54 -17.79 -31.97
C GLU A 192 -15.06 -18.31 -30.61
N VAL A 193 -13.76 -18.13 -30.28
CA VAL A 193 -13.17 -18.56 -29.01
C VAL A 193 -12.59 -17.36 -28.26
N SER A 194 -13.08 -17.13 -27.06
CA SER A 194 -12.54 -16.11 -26.13
C SER A 194 -11.57 -16.74 -25.14
N ILE A 195 -10.67 -15.90 -24.63
CA ILE A 195 -9.73 -16.20 -23.54
C ILE A 195 -10.19 -15.44 -22.30
N LYS A 196 -10.38 -16.14 -21.18
CA LYS A 196 -10.67 -15.53 -19.87
C LYS A 196 -9.58 -15.88 -18.88
N ASP A 197 -9.30 -14.95 -17.97
CA ASP A 197 -8.39 -15.08 -16.82
C ASP A 197 -7.00 -15.67 -17.18
N PRO A 198 -6.32 -15.19 -18.26
CA PRO A 198 -5.01 -15.69 -18.59
C PRO A 198 -4.00 -15.40 -17.47
N ALA A 199 -3.16 -16.39 -17.12
CA ALA A 199 -2.20 -16.26 -16.06
C ALA A 199 -0.85 -16.93 -16.38
N VAL A 200 0.23 -16.36 -15.82
CA VAL A 200 1.57 -16.94 -15.88
C VAL A 200 2.10 -17.12 -14.45
N ARG A 201 2.31 -18.35 -14.05
CA ARG A 201 2.93 -18.69 -12.75
C ARG A 201 4.35 -19.19 -12.95
N SER A 202 5.23 -18.93 -12.00
CA SER A 202 6.62 -19.35 -12.04
C SER A 202 7.00 -20.22 -10.84
N ARG A 203 7.85 -21.21 -11.09
CA ARG A 203 8.62 -21.91 -10.08
C ARG A 203 10.09 -21.64 -10.35
N LEU A 204 10.88 -21.38 -9.31
CA LEU A 204 12.28 -20.98 -9.41
C LEU A 204 13.19 -22.02 -8.73
N ASP A 205 14.34 -22.30 -9.33
CA ASP A 205 15.45 -22.85 -8.57
C ASP A 205 15.99 -21.79 -7.62
N THR A 206 15.77 -22.00 -6.32
CA THR A 206 16.14 -21.03 -5.28
C THR A 206 17.57 -21.27 -4.72
N VAL A 207 18.31 -22.21 -5.28
CA VAL A 207 19.70 -22.48 -4.90
C VAL A 207 20.65 -21.66 -5.76
N ASP A 208 20.60 -21.87 -7.08
CA ASP A 208 21.53 -21.25 -8.03
C ASP A 208 20.88 -20.09 -8.82
N PHE A 209 19.56 -19.99 -8.83
CA PHE A 209 18.76 -18.98 -9.56
C PHE A 209 18.91 -19.02 -11.09
N ASP A 210 19.46 -20.11 -11.64
CA ASP A 210 19.76 -20.22 -13.07
C ASP A 210 18.63 -20.84 -13.89
N GLU A 211 17.59 -21.38 -13.26
CA GLU A 211 16.45 -22.02 -13.90
C GLU A 211 15.10 -21.60 -13.31
N ALA A 212 14.12 -21.35 -14.20
CA ALA A 212 12.74 -21.16 -13.83
C ALA A 212 11.80 -21.92 -14.77
N TRP A 213 10.69 -22.40 -14.24
CA TRP A 213 9.64 -23.12 -14.95
C TRP A 213 8.35 -22.33 -14.90
N LEU A 214 7.87 -21.94 -16.08
CA LEU A 214 6.62 -21.18 -16.20
C LEU A 214 5.46 -22.14 -16.47
N MET A 215 4.30 -21.83 -15.93
CA MET A 215 3.02 -22.45 -16.29
C MET A 215 2.09 -21.35 -16.78
N VAL A 216 1.55 -21.53 -18.00
CA VAL A 216 0.55 -20.65 -18.58
C VAL A 216 -0.81 -21.30 -18.42
N GLU A 217 -1.76 -20.55 -17.89
CA GLU A 217 -3.14 -20.98 -17.69
C GLU A 217 -4.08 -19.99 -18.40
N ALA A 218 -5.10 -20.52 -19.09
CA ALA A 218 -6.14 -19.70 -19.72
C ALA A 218 -7.44 -20.48 -19.81
N THR A 219 -8.56 -19.84 -19.52
CA THR A 219 -9.90 -20.39 -19.72
C THR A 219 -10.37 -20.01 -21.10
N LEU A 220 -10.55 -21.03 -21.97
CA LEU A 220 -11.01 -20.88 -23.34
C LEU A 220 -12.50 -21.19 -23.41
N SER A 221 -13.28 -20.31 -24.04
CA SER A 221 -14.72 -20.51 -24.24
C SER A 221 -15.08 -20.45 -25.73
N ASN A 222 -15.57 -21.56 -26.29
CA ASN A 222 -16.10 -21.63 -27.66
C ASN A 222 -17.58 -21.26 -27.66
N ALA A 223 -17.88 -20.02 -28.04
CA ALA A 223 -19.25 -19.53 -28.08
C ALA A 223 -20.01 -19.89 -29.37
N SER A 224 -19.40 -20.66 -30.28
CA SER A 224 -20.04 -21.10 -31.53
C SER A 224 -20.81 -22.43 -31.36
N ASP A 225 -21.65 -22.76 -32.36
CA ASP A 225 -22.46 -23.97 -32.41
C ASP A 225 -21.73 -25.18 -33.03
N LYS A 226 -20.42 -25.06 -33.27
CA LYS A 226 -19.57 -26.10 -33.89
C LYS A 226 -18.31 -26.34 -33.07
N GLU A 227 -17.67 -27.49 -33.30
CA GLU A 227 -16.32 -27.75 -32.79
C GLU A 227 -15.30 -26.81 -33.44
N VAL A 228 -14.41 -26.22 -32.61
CA VAL A 228 -13.31 -25.38 -33.06
C VAL A 228 -11.98 -25.99 -32.63
N SER A 229 -11.11 -26.25 -33.62
CA SER A 229 -9.73 -26.68 -33.40
C SER A 229 -8.76 -25.54 -33.66
N GLY A 230 -7.86 -25.29 -32.70
CA GLY A 230 -6.89 -24.20 -32.78
C GLY A 230 -5.68 -24.44 -31.91
N LYS A 231 -4.98 -23.38 -31.59
CA LYS A 231 -3.79 -23.42 -30.73
C LYS A 231 -3.84 -22.28 -29.71
N LEU A 232 -3.60 -22.60 -28.46
CA LEU A 232 -3.21 -21.62 -27.43
C LEU A 232 -1.74 -21.29 -27.67
N CYS A 233 -1.45 -20.05 -27.99
CA CYS A 233 -0.11 -19.53 -28.27
C CYS A 233 0.33 -18.58 -27.17
N GLY A 234 1.62 -18.61 -26.82
CA GLY A 234 2.24 -17.60 -25.96
C GLY A 234 3.54 -17.12 -26.59
N LYS A 235 3.80 -15.81 -26.52
CA LYS A 235 5.03 -15.18 -27.00
C LYS A 235 5.57 -14.23 -25.97
N PHE A 236 6.82 -14.39 -25.58
CA PHE A 236 7.55 -13.53 -24.66
C PHE A 236 9.03 -13.46 -25.05
N GLU A 237 9.85 -12.68 -24.32
CA GLU A 237 11.24 -12.41 -24.71
C GLU A 237 12.11 -13.67 -24.93
N ASN A 238 11.88 -14.75 -24.17
CA ASN A 238 12.66 -15.99 -24.25
C ASN A 238 12.16 -16.97 -25.33
N GLY A 239 11.10 -16.60 -26.09
CA GLY A 239 10.58 -17.38 -27.19
C GLY A 239 9.06 -17.45 -27.25
N SER A 240 8.57 -18.47 -27.93
CA SER A 240 7.14 -18.69 -28.13
C SER A 240 6.80 -20.19 -28.08
N PHE A 241 5.54 -20.46 -27.79
CA PHE A 241 4.95 -21.80 -27.89
C PHE A 241 3.60 -21.77 -28.59
N ALA A 242 3.13 -22.93 -29.03
CA ALA A 242 1.80 -23.14 -29.59
C ALA A 242 1.32 -24.53 -29.15
N TYR A 243 0.26 -24.58 -28.35
CA TYR A 243 -0.30 -25.81 -27.80
C TYR A 243 -1.67 -26.09 -28.46
N PRO A 244 -1.86 -27.27 -29.11
CA PRO A 244 -3.10 -27.59 -29.81
C PRO A 244 -4.26 -27.80 -28.83
N VAL A 245 -5.42 -27.21 -29.13
CA VAL A 245 -6.64 -27.33 -28.35
C VAL A 245 -7.82 -27.49 -29.27
N THR A 246 -8.71 -28.43 -28.97
CA THR A 246 -10.00 -28.58 -29.62
C THR A 246 -11.10 -28.40 -28.59
N LEU A 247 -12.08 -27.55 -28.89
CA LEU A 247 -13.21 -27.23 -28.05
C LEU A 247 -14.50 -27.65 -28.79
N ALA A 248 -15.36 -28.42 -28.11
CA ALA A 248 -16.69 -28.71 -28.62
C ALA A 248 -17.55 -27.43 -28.68
N ALA A 249 -18.69 -27.48 -29.39
CA ALA A 249 -19.67 -26.39 -29.41
C ALA A 249 -20.10 -26.01 -27.98
N GLY A 250 -20.02 -24.75 -27.66
CA GLY A 250 -20.37 -24.20 -26.31
C GLY A 250 -19.46 -24.63 -25.17
N GLU A 251 -18.33 -25.29 -25.45
CA GLU A 251 -17.40 -25.73 -24.37
C GLU A 251 -16.59 -24.59 -23.79
N THR A 252 -16.56 -24.54 -22.48
CA THR A 252 -15.60 -23.71 -21.71
C THR A 252 -14.65 -24.64 -20.94
N ARG A 253 -13.34 -24.42 -21.10
CA ARG A 253 -12.31 -25.26 -20.49
C ARG A 253 -11.05 -24.49 -20.15
N THR A 254 -10.56 -24.66 -18.91
CA THR A 254 -9.25 -24.15 -18.51
C THR A 254 -8.13 -25.05 -19.05
N VAL A 255 -7.21 -24.45 -19.77
CA VAL A 255 -6.02 -25.08 -20.35
C VAL A 255 -4.78 -24.64 -19.59
N LYS A 256 -3.96 -25.63 -19.17
CA LYS A 256 -2.67 -25.40 -18.50
C LYS A 256 -1.56 -25.90 -19.39
N VAL A 257 -0.57 -25.06 -19.69
CA VAL A 257 0.60 -25.40 -20.51
C VAL A 257 1.85 -25.26 -19.64
N THR A 258 2.61 -26.34 -19.52
CA THR A 258 3.83 -26.42 -18.70
C THR A 258 5.06 -26.63 -19.59
N PRO A 259 6.29 -26.61 -19.06
CA PRO A 259 7.50 -26.92 -19.82
C PRO A 259 7.52 -28.30 -20.48
N ASP A 260 6.76 -29.28 -19.97
CA ASP A 260 6.64 -30.61 -20.57
C ASP A 260 5.93 -30.58 -21.94
N GLN A 261 4.95 -29.68 -22.07
CA GLN A 261 4.25 -29.45 -23.34
C GLN A 261 4.91 -28.38 -24.19
N ALA A 262 5.63 -27.42 -23.58
CA ALA A 262 6.22 -26.28 -24.26
C ALA A 262 7.60 -25.91 -23.67
N ARG A 263 8.67 -26.51 -24.25
CA ARG A 263 10.05 -26.35 -23.73
C ARG A 263 10.51 -24.89 -23.52
N LYS A 264 9.94 -23.92 -24.23
CA LYS A 264 10.27 -22.50 -24.07
C LYS A 264 9.80 -21.91 -22.74
N LEU A 265 8.88 -22.56 -22.03
CA LEU A 265 8.46 -22.21 -20.68
C LEU A 265 9.48 -22.62 -19.60
N HIS A 266 10.53 -23.38 -19.97
CA HIS A 266 11.72 -23.57 -19.14
C HIS A 266 12.74 -22.47 -19.49
N VAL A 267 12.88 -21.52 -18.57
CA VAL A 267 13.70 -20.31 -18.72
C VAL A 267 15.05 -20.52 -18.05
N LYS A 268 16.15 -20.26 -18.78
CA LYS A 268 17.52 -20.30 -18.27
C LYS A 268 17.99 -18.88 -17.95
N ASN A 269 18.70 -18.74 -16.82
CA ASN A 269 19.20 -17.46 -16.30
C ASN A 269 18.11 -16.37 -16.30
N PRO A 270 16.97 -16.59 -15.59
CA PRO A 270 15.87 -15.64 -15.57
C PRO A 270 16.27 -14.36 -14.88
N ARG A 271 15.69 -13.22 -15.34
CA ARG A 271 15.65 -12.00 -14.54
C ARG A 271 14.60 -12.20 -13.46
N LEU A 272 14.96 -11.95 -12.19
CA LEU A 272 14.08 -12.24 -11.06
C LEU A 272 13.38 -10.99 -10.57
N TRP A 273 12.10 -11.14 -10.20
CA TRP A 273 11.40 -10.13 -9.46
C TRP A 273 11.78 -10.19 -7.97
N TRP A 274 12.25 -9.07 -7.45
CA TRP A 274 12.57 -8.87 -6.05
C TRP A 274 11.85 -7.66 -5.49
N CYS A 275 11.54 -7.67 -4.18
CA CYS A 275 11.21 -6.41 -3.52
C CYS A 275 12.43 -5.48 -3.51
N HIS A 276 12.17 -4.17 -3.57
CA HIS A 276 13.20 -3.14 -3.84
C HIS A 276 14.42 -3.15 -2.91
N ASN A 277 14.24 -3.60 -1.67
CA ASN A 277 15.33 -3.70 -0.68
C ASN A 277 16.19 -4.96 -0.84
N LEU A 278 15.79 -5.94 -1.65
CA LEU A 278 16.54 -7.17 -1.91
C LEU A 278 17.03 -7.29 -3.34
N GLY A 279 16.54 -6.48 -4.26
CA GLY A 279 16.98 -6.50 -5.66
C GLY A 279 16.11 -5.66 -6.57
N ASN A 280 16.14 -5.96 -7.88
CA ASN A 280 15.32 -5.26 -8.86
C ASN A 280 13.97 -5.97 -9.07
N PRO A 281 12.88 -5.24 -9.22
CA PRO A 281 11.57 -5.80 -9.55
C PRO A 281 11.46 -6.04 -11.06
N GLU A 282 12.12 -7.09 -11.56
CA GLU A 282 12.17 -7.40 -12.99
C GLU A 282 10.87 -7.99 -13.49
N MET A 283 10.26 -7.36 -14.46
CA MET A 283 8.99 -7.78 -15.06
C MET A 283 9.22 -8.37 -16.45
N TYR A 284 8.33 -9.29 -16.80
CA TYR A 284 8.15 -9.89 -18.15
C TYR A 284 6.76 -9.58 -18.66
N SER A 285 6.61 -9.69 -19.97
CA SER A 285 5.32 -9.60 -20.63
C SER A 285 5.15 -10.77 -21.60
N MET A 286 3.97 -11.39 -21.62
CA MET A 286 3.61 -12.47 -22.53
C MET A 286 2.34 -12.13 -23.30
N ASP A 287 2.43 -12.15 -24.63
CA ASP A 287 1.26 -12.12 -25.49
C ASP A 287 0.67 -13.54 -25.56
N ILE A 288 -0.54 -13.73 -25.01
CA ILE A 288 -1.28 -15.01 -25.02
C ILE A 288 -2.41 -14.87 -26.03
N SER A 289 -2.53 -15.80 -26.99
CA SER A 289 -3.57 -15.75 -28.02
C SER A 289 -4.11 -17.14 -28.34
N PHE A 290 -5.38 -17.19 -28.74
CA PHE A 290 -5.95 -18.39 -29.38
C PHE A 290 -6.05 -18.18 -30.89
N VAL A 291 -5.46 -19.11 -31.65
CA VAL A 291 -5.39 -19.04 -33.10
C VAL A 291 -6.10 -20.26 -33.71
N ALA A 292 -7.15 -20.03 -34.50
CA ALA A 292 -7.88 -21.03 -35.26
C ALA A 292 -7.91 -20.64 -36.74
N ASP A 293 -7.75 -21.60 -37.63
CA ASP A 293 -7.76 -21.40 -39.10
C ASP A 293 -6.79 -20.28 -39.58
N GLY A 294 -5.67 -20.09 -38.84
CA GLY A 294 -4.66 -19.07 -39.14
C GLY A 294 -5.06 -17.65 -38.74
N LYS A 295 -6.18 -17.45 -38.06
CA LYS A 295 -6.66 -16.17 -37.54
C LYS A 295 -6.58 -16.14 -36.00
N VAL A 296 -6.27 -14.99 -35.45
CA VAL A 296 -6.36 -14.77 -34.01
C VAL A 296 -7.84 -14.65 -33.64
N SER A 297 -8.29 -15.53 -32.74
CA SER A 297 -9.65 -15.48 -32.20
C SER A 297 -9.73 -14.51 -31.03
N ASP A 298 -8.75 -14.57 -30.15
CA ASP A 298 -8.63 -13.67 -28.99
C ASP A 298 -7.17 -13.55 -28.57
N SER A 299 -6.80 -12.43 -27.93
CA SER A 299 -5.44 -12.21 -27.43
C SER A 299 -5.40 -11.25 -26.25
N HIS A 300 -4.53 -11.55 -25.29
CA HIS A 300 -4.29 -10.77 -24.08
C HIS A 300 -2.80 -10.65 -23.82
N LYS A 301 -2.41 -9.49 -23.31
CA LYS A 301 -1.08 -9.25 -22.79
C LYS A 301 -1.11 -9.50 -21.29
N VAL A 302 -0.20 -10.33 -20.78
CA VAL A 302 -0.05 -10.65 -19.35
C VAL A 302 1.34 -10.22 -18.91
N ASP A 303 1.40 -9.27 -17.99
CA ASP A 303 2.62 -8.89 -17.32
C ASP A 303 2.80 -9.76 -16.06
N PHE A 304 4.03 -10.21 -15.77
CA PHE A 304 4.33 -11.11 -14.66
C PHE A 304 5.78 -10.99 -14.19
N GLY A 305 6.06 -11.41 -12.97
CA GLY A 305 7.42 -11.52 -12.45
C GLY A 305 7.83 -12.97 -12.22
N ILE A 306 9.07 -13.31 -12.53
CA ILE A 306 9.62 -14.63 -12.18
C ILE A 306 10.13 -14.57 -10.74
N ARG A 307 9.44 -15.26 -9.85
CA ARG A 307 9.78 -15.34 -8.44
C ARG A 307 9.19 -16.58 -7.79
N GLN A 308 9.62 -16.88 -6.57
CA GLN A 308 9.00 -17.89 -5.72
C GLN A 308 8.71 -17.30 -4.35
N ILE A 309 7.49 -17.49 -3.88
CA ILE A 309 7.02 -17.10 -2.54
C ILE A 309 6.81 -18.34 -1.70
N GLY A 310 7.08 -18.21 -0.42
CA GLY A 310 6.77 -19.19 0.61
C GLY A 310 6.65 -18.51 1.97
N ASP A 311 6.33 -19.29 2.97
CA ASP A 311 6.29 -18.86 4.37
C ASP A 311 7.00 -19.84 5.27
N TRP A 312 7.25 -19.43 6.50
CA TRP A 312 7.89 -20.24 7.54
C TRP A 312 7.40 -19.79 8.91
N PHE A 313 7.59 -20.61 9.92
CA PHE A 313 7.30 -20.25 11.30
C PHE A 313 8.58 -20.21 12.11
N ASN A 314 8.74 -19.19 12.96
CA ASN A 314 9.86 -19.14 13.89
C ASN A 314 9.63 -20.09 15.10
N GLU A 315 10.60 -20.16 16.01
CA GLU A 315 10.56 -21.04 17.19
C GLU A 315 9.40 -20.69 18.13
N GLU A 316 8.93 -19.45 18.12
CA GLU A 316 7.78 -18.98 18.91
C GLU A 316 6.43 -19.18 18.19
N GLY A 317 6.44 -19.75 16.98
CA GLY A 317 5.24 -20.02 16.19
C GLY A 317 4.71 -18.81 15.40
N TYR A 318 5.50 -17.76 15.23
CA TYR A 318 5.13 -16.63 14.39
C TYR A 318 5.54 -16.85 12.94
N ARG A 319 4.64 -16.47 12.02
CA ARG A 319 4.83 -16.59 10.57
C ARG A 319 5.79 -15.53 10.06
N GLY A 320 6.64 -15.91 9.12
CA GLY A 320 7.46 -15.03 8.30
C GLY A 320 7.36 -15.43 6.84
N PHE A 321 7.84 -14.60 5.93
CA PHE A 321 7.79 -14.85 4.49
C PHE A 321 9.18 -15.10 3.90
N ILE A 322 9.18 -15.83 2.78
CA ILE A 322 10.38 -16.18 2.00
C ILE A 322 10.13 -15.72 0.58
N LEU A 323 11.01 -14.88 0.04
CA LEU A 323 11.04 -14.48 -1.36
C LEU A 323 12.30 -15.06 -2.01
N ASN A 324 12.15 -15.85 -3.06
CA ASN A 324 13.25 -16.46 -3.80
C ASN A 324 14.26 -17.15 -2.85
N GLY A 325 13.77 -17.94 -1.89
CA GLY A 325 14.60 -18.64 -0.91
C GLY A 325 15.19 -17.78 0.20
N LYS A 326 14.98 -16.47 0.22
CA LYS A 326 15.46 -15.54 1.27
C LYS A 326 14.33 -15.16 2.23
N LYS A 327 14.61 -15.24 3.53
CA LYS A 327 13.70 -14.69 4.56
C LYS A 327 13.64 -13.18 4.44
N VAL A 328 12.43 -12.62 4.49
CA VAL A 328 12.18 -11.18 4.40
C VAL A 328 11.58 -10.70 5.71
N LEU A 329 12.22 -9.72 6.36
CA LEU A 329 11.57 -8.96 7.41
C LEU A 329 10.55 -8.02 6.77
N ILE A 330 9.27 -8.26 7.04
CA ILE A 330 8.20 -7.38 6.55
C ILE A 330 8.22 -6.07 7.34
N LYS A 331 8.33 -4.97 6.63
CA LYS A 331 8.25 -3.59 7.14
C LYS A 331 7.25 -2.85 6.30
N GLY A 332 6.05 -2.67 6.80
CA GLY A 332 4.97 -2.12 5.98
C GLY A 332 3.97 -1.30 6.77
N ALA A 333 2.93 -0.87 6.05
CA ALA A 333 1.81 -0.17 6.63
C ALA A 333 0.48 -0.57 5.97
N GLY A 334 -0.63 -0.37 6.71
CA GLY A 334 -1.97 -0.60 6.23
C GLY A 334 -2.41 0.49 5.25
N TRP A 335 -3.11 0.12 4.21
CA TRP A 335 -3.65 1.01 3.18
C TRP A 335 -5.13 1.26 3.41
N THR A 336 -5.58 2.49 3.13
CA THR A 336 -6.98 2.82 2.95
C THR A 336 -7.19 3.63 1.68
N ASP A 337 -8.28 3.35 0.94
CA ASP A 337 -8.67 4.15 -0.22
C ASP A 337 -9.22 5.53 0.22
N ASP A 338 -9.28 6.49 -0.73
CA ASP A 338 -10.00 7.75 -0.50
C ASP A 338 -11.45 7.46 -0.12
N ILE A 339 -12.04 8.24 0.80
CA ILE A 339 -13.39 8.00 1.32
C ILE A 339 -14.47 7.90 0.23
N PHE A 340 -14.24 8.50 -0.95
CA PHE A 340 -15.12 8.42 -2.11
C PHE A 340 -14.52 7.65 -3.27
N LEU A 341 -13.47 6.85 -3.00
CA LEU A 341 -12.76 6.02 -3.97
C LEU A 341 -12.20 6.83 -5.17
N ARG A 342 -11.68 8.03 -4.91
CA ARG A 342 -11.13 8.96 -5.93
C ARG A 342 -9.63 8.76 -6.14
N ASN A 343 -9.14 7.55 -6.08
CA ASN A 343 -7.74 7.25 -6.31
C ASN A 343 -7.40 7.37 -7.81
N SER A 344 -6.48 8.28 -8.17
CA SER A 344 -5.92 8.33 -9.51
C SER A 344 -4.67 7.46 -9.64
N ASP A 345 -4.31 7.12 -10.89
CA ASP A 345 -3.09 6.36 -11.19
C ASP A 345 -1.84 7.09 -10.70
N GLU A 346 -1.79 8.42 -10.83
CA GLU A 346 -0.68 9.24 -10.36
C GLU A 346 -0.58 9.24 -8.82
N ARG A 347 -1.72 9.28 -8.13
CA ARG A 347 -1.76 9.19 -6.66
C ARG A 347 -1.28 7.83 -6.21
N ASN A 348 -1.77 6.74 -6.79
CA ASN A 348 -1.34 5.38 -6.49
C ASN A 348 0.18 5.22 -6.68
N ALA A 349 0.71 5.70 -7.82
CA ALA A 349 2.15 5.65 -8.11
C ALA A 349 2.98 6.39 -7.07
N LEU A 350 2.51 7.56 -6.62
CA LEU A 350 3.17 8.37 -5.60
C LEU A 350 3.13 7.70 -4.22
N GLU A 351 1.99 7.18 -3.81
CA GLU A 351 1.84 6.55 -2.51
C GLU A 351 2.69 5.28 -2.40
N VAL A 352 2.79 4.47 -3.47
CA VAL A 352 3.75 3.35 -3.53
C VAL A 352 5.21 3.85 -3.51
N ALA A 353 5.51 4.98 -4.17
CA ALA A 353 6.84 5.60 -4.11
C ALA A 353 7.19 6.08 -2.70
N TYR A 354 6.22 6.55 -1.92
CA TYR A 354 6.43 6.92 -0.52
C TYR A 354 6.78 5.71 0.35
N VAL A 355 6.14 4.57 0.15
CA VAL A 355 6.52 3.32 0.84
C VAL A 355 7.98 2.97 0.59
N LYS A 356 8.40 3.03 -0.69
CA LYS A 356 9.78 2.79 -1.08
C LYS A 356 10.75 3.84 -0.52
N ASP A 357 10.37 5.12 -0.55
CA ASP A 357 11.20 6.23 -0.01
C ASP A 357 11.40 6.12 1.50
N MET A 358 10.38 5.63 2.23
CA MET A 358 10.48 5.31 3.66
C MET A 358 11.31 4.04 3.96
N ASN A 359 11.89 3.37 2.96
CA ASN A 359 12.56 2.07 3.10
C ASN A 359 11.64 0.95 3.66
N MET A 360 10.34 1.14 3.63
CA MET A 360 9.37 0.07 3.82
C MET A 360 9.31 -0.81 2.57
N ASN A 361 8.85 -2.05 2.73
CA ASN A 361 8.79 -3.00 1.62
C ASN A 361 7.41 -3.61 1.38
N THR A 362 6.38 -3.23 2.15
CA THR A 362 5.08 -3.92 2.11
C THR A 362 3.92 -2.95 2.33
N ILE A 363 2.83 -3.17 1.61
CA ILE A 363 1.50 -2.58 1.87
C ILE A 363 0.53 -3.71 2.24
N ARG A 364 -0.29 -3.50 3.27
CA ARG A 364 -1.41 -4.39 3.59
C ARG A 364 -2.71 -3.77 3.12
N PHE A 365 -3.37 -4.44 2.18
CA PHE A 365 -4.69 -4.11 1.67
C PHE A 365 -5.73 -4.95 2.40
N GLU A 366 -6.70 -4.30 3.02
CA GLU A 366 -7.72 -4.98 3.81
C GLU A 366 -9.14 -4.76 3.29
N GLU A 367 -9.38 -3.76 2.44
CA GLU A 367 -10.70 -3.21 2.26
C GLU A 367 -11.27 -3.40 0.86
N VAL A 368 -11.03 -2.45 -0.01
CA VAL A 368 -11.63 -2.39 -1.34
C VAL A 368 -10.92 -3.29 -2.35
N TRP A 369 -9.70 -3.71 -2.07
CA TRP A 369 -8.80 -4.42 -3.01
C TRP A 369 -8.51 -3.60 -4.27
N GLY A 370 -8.59 -2.27 -4.17
CA GLY A 370 -8.38 -1.33 -5.25
C GLY A 370 -9.59 -1.10 -6.15
N THR A 371 -9.68 0.12 -6.67
CA THR A 371 -10.66 0.52 -7.68
C THR A 371 -10.24 0.13 -9.09
N SER A 372 -8.95 -0.17 -9.29
CA SER A 372 -8.35 -0.72 -10.51
C SER A 372 -7.16 -1.59 -10.14
N GLN A 373 -6.51 -2.22 -11.11
CA GLN A 373 -5.27 -2.97 -10.87
C GLN A 373 -4.03 -2.06 -10.72
N ASN A 374 -4.15 -0.77 -11.02
CA ASN A 374 -3.03 0.17 -11.08
C ASN A 374 -2.18 0.20 -9.82
N ILE A 375 -2.78 0.16 -8.61
CA ILE A 375 -2.02 0.16 -7.36
C ILE A 375 -1.11 -1.07 -7.24
N TYR A 376 -1.56 -2.24 -7.74
CA TYR A 376 -0.76 -3.46 -7.76
C TYR A 376 0.30 -3.44 -8.87
N ASP A 377 -0.02 -2.86 -10.04
CA ASP A 377 0.96 -2.62 -11.12
C ASP A 377 2.10 -1.75 -10.61
N GLU A 378 1.78 -0.72 -9.80
CA GLU A 378 2.78 0.13 -9.17
C GLU A 378 3.60 -0.62 -8.11
N CYS A 379 2.97 -1.48 -7.31
CA CYS A 379 3.68 -2.37 -6.39
C CYS A 379 4.64 -3.31 -7.14
N ASP A 380 4.19 -3.89 -8.25
CA ASP A 380 5.01 -4.75 -9.10
C ASP A 380 6.21 -4.02 -9.68
N ARG A 381 5.98 -2.83 -10.26
CA ARG A 381 6.99 -2.01 -10.93
C ARG A 381 8.01 -1.42 -9.96
N GLN A 382 7.57 -1.03 -8.77
CA GLN A 382 8.42 -0.39 -7.76
C GLN A 382 9.05 -1.38 -6.78
N GLY A 383 8.62 -2.65 -6.79
CA GLY A 383 9.14 -3.71 -5.92
C GLY A 383 8.62 -3.60 -4.48
N VAL A 384 7.34 -3.30 -4.30
CA VAL A 384 6.67 -3.28 -3.00
C VAL A 384 5.80 -4.52 -2.86
N LEU A 385 5.90 -5.23 -1.76
CA LEU A 385 5.11 -6.42 -1.46
C LEU A 385 3.67 -6.05 -1.09
N ALA A 386 2.71 -6.91 -1.41
CA ALA A 386 1.31 -6.73 -1.07
C ALA A 386 0.78 -7.91 -0.24
N LEU A 387 0.12 -7.60 0.88
CA LEU A 387 -0.69 -8.52 1.69
C LEU A 387 -2.15 -8.15 1.45
N VAL A 388 -2.98 -9.09 0.99
CA VAL A 388 -4.33 -8.78 0.51
C VAL A 388 -5.37 -9.62 1.22
N GLY A 389 -6.42 -8.99 1.73
CA GLY A 389 -7.47 -9.68 2.48
C GLY A 389 -8.77 -8.88 2.62
N TRP A 390 -9.75 -9.52 3.22
CA TRP A 390 -11.06 -8.93 3.44
C TRP A 390 -11.07 -7.92 4.58
N SER A 391 -11.99 -6.97 4.49
CA SER A 391 -12.32 -6.01 5.53
C SER A 391 -12.97 -6.70 6.74
N CYS A 392 -12.68 -6.19 7.95
CA CYS A 392 -13.36 -6.60 9.18
C CYS A 392 -14.86 -6.27 9.20
N HIS A 393 -15.37 -5.39 8.35
CA HIS A 393 -16.79 -4.99 8.31
C HIS A 393 -17.74 -6.17 8.14
N TRP A 394 -17.35 -7.20 7.38
CA TRP A 394 -18.20 -8.38 7.17
C TRP A 394 -18.27 -9.32 8.37
N GLU A 395 -17.47 -9.05 9.37
CA GLU A 395 -17.36 -9.84 10.60
C GLU A 395 -18.23 -9.30 11.72
N TRP A 396 -18.66 -8.01 11.64
CA TRP A 396 -19.35 -7.31 12.71
C TRP A 396 -20.79 -6.92 12.36
N GLU A 397 -21.74 -7.27 13.26
CA GLU A 397 -23.16 -6.94 13.12
C GLU A 397 -23.42 -5.43 12.96
N VAL A 398 -22.63 -4.59 13.64
CA VAL A 398 -22.79 -3.12 13.59
C VAL A 398 -22.63 -2.56 12.17
N TYR A 399 -21.87 -3.22 11.32
CA TYR A 399 -21.64 -2.78 9.93
C TYR A 399 -22.58 -3.47 8.95
N THR A 400 -22.80 -4.79 9.06
CA THR A 400 -23.63 -5.55 8.13
C THR A 400 -25.12 -5.51 8.49
N GLY A 401 -25.44 -5.32 9.78
CA GLY A 401 -26.79 -5.51 10.31
C GLY A 401 -27.27 -6.94 10.33
N LYS A 402 -26.36 -7.93 10.12
CA LYS A 402 -26.61 -9.37 10.32
C LYS A 402 -26.04 -9.79 11.67
N PRO A 403 -26.71 -10.67 12.42
CA PRO A 403 -26.14 -11.22 13.65
C PRO A 403 -24.78 -11.89 13.39
N ASN A 404 -23.79 -11.58 14.22
CA ASN A 404 -22.51 -12.26 14.19
C ASN A 404 -22.35 -13.27 15.33
N ASP A 405 -21.63 -14.32 15.07
CA ASP A 405 -21.12 -15.26 16.08
C ASP A 405 -19.58 -15.22 16.08
N ARG A 406 -18.92 -16.19 16.69
CA ARG A 406 -17.44 -16.29 16.70
C ARG A 406 -16.79 -16.40 15.32
N TYR A 407 -17.57 -16.53 14.26
CA TYR A 407 -17.15 -16.66 12.87
C TYR A 407 -17.63 -15.49 11.99
N GLY A 408 -18.06 -14.40 12.60
CA GLY A 408 -18.56 -13.23 11.88
C GLY A 408 -19.99 -13.40 11.36
N CYS A 409 -20.38 -12.52 10.44
CA CYS A 409 -21.74 -12.41 9.91
C CYS A 409 -22.05 -13.32 8.71
N ILE A 410 -21.03 -13.87 8.03
CA ILE A 410 -21.21 -14.75 6.87
C ILE A 410 -21.66 -16.12 7.36
N SER A 411 -22.97 -16.40 7.32
CA SER A 411 -23.53 -17.53 8.08
C SER A 411 -24.46 -18.45 7.28
N THR A 412 -25.15 -17.97 6.26
CA THR A 412 -26.02 -18.78 5.40
C THR A 412 -25.26 -19.38 4.22
N GLU A 413 -25.83 -20.38 3.53
CA GLU A 413 -25.21 -20.96 2.34
C GLU A 413 -25.15 -19.94 1.20
N GLU A 414 -26.16 -19.06 1.10
CA GLU A 414 -26.19 -17.98 0.11
C GLU A 414 -25.06 -16.97 0.36
N ASP A 415 -24.81 -16.61 1.62
CA ASP A 415 -23.69 -15.75 2.00
C ASP A 415 -22.35 -16.40 1.64
N ILE A 416 -22.18 -17.67 2.02
CA ILE A 416 -20.96 -18.45 1.75
C ILE A 416 -20.71 -18.53 0.24
N GLU A 417 -21.75 -18.79 -0.56
CA GLU A 417 -21.64 -18.83 -2.01
C GLU A 417 -21.24 -17.48 -2.59
N LEU A 418 -21.93 -16.38 -2.23
CA LEU A 418 -21.62 -15.03 -2.71
C LEU A 418 -20.16 -14.63 -2.37
N ILE A 419 -19.74 -14.86 -1.14
CA ILE A 419 -18.41 -14.46 -0.68
C ILE A 419 -17.32 -15.35 -1.27
N SER A 420 -17.56 -16.66 -1.40
CA SER A 420 -16.60 -17.56 -2.05
C SER A 420 -16.44 -17.27 -3.55
N GLN A 421 -17.53 -16.93 -4.26
CA GLN A 421 -17.45 -16.47 -5.64
C GLN A 421 -16.71 -15.13 -5.75
N SER A 422 -16.98 -14.18 -4.87
CA SER A 422 -16.24 -12.92 -4.79
C SER A 422 -14.74 -13.17 -4.55
N TRP A 423 -14.38 -14.07 -3.64
CA TRP A 423 -12.99 -14.49 -3.40
C TRP A 423 -12.32 -15.03 -4.67
N ARG A 424 -13.03 -15.90 -5.41
CA ARG A 424 -12.54 -16.45 -6.68
C ARG A 424 -12.31 -15.34 -7.71
N ASP A 425 -13.30 -14.46 -7.88
CA ASP A 425 -13.24 -13.37 -8.87
C ASP A 425 -12.06 -12.42 -8.55
N GLN A 426 -11.86 -12.07 -7.27
CA GLN A 426 -10.75 -11.21 -6.86
C GLN A 426 -9.37 -11.87 -7.06
N ILE A 427 -9.22 -13.16 -6.76
CA ILE A 427 -7.94 -13.86 -6.97
C ILE A 427 -7.63 -13.98 -8.46
N LEU A 428 -8.61 -14.35 -9.30
CA LEU A 428 -8.44 -14.40 -10.75
C LEU A 428 -8.01 -13.03 -11.30
N TRP A 429 -8.60 -11.95 -10.79
CA TRP A 429 -8.30 -10.58 -11.19
C TRP A 429 -6.86 -10.15 -10.83
N LEU A 430 -6.34 -10.60 -9.68
CA LEU A 430 -5.06 -10.12 -9.12
C LEU A 430 -3.90 -11.13 -9.21
N ARG A 431 -4.13 -12.39 -9.60
CA ARG A 431 -3.13 -13.47 -9.48
C ARG A 431 -1.87 -13.29 -10.32
N ASN A 432 -1.86 -12.41 -11.32
CA ASN A 432 -0.67 -12.14 -12.15
C ASN A 432 0.34 -11.21 -11.47
N HIS A 433 -0.06 -10.47 -10.41
CA HIS A 433 0.82 -9.53 -9.72
C HIS A 433 1.87 -10.26 -8.88
N PRO A 434 3.18 -10.15 -9.19
CA PRO A 434 4.24 -10.77 -8.40
C PRO A 434 4.41 -10.13 -7.02
N SER A 435 3.96 -8.91 -6.81
CA SER A 435 3.99 -8.21 -5.52
C SER A 435 3.14 -8.87 -4.45
N ILE A 436 2.03 -9.50 -4.81
CA ILE A 436 1.13 -10.17 -3.85
C ILE A 436 1.82 -11.42 -3.31
N ILE A 437 1.99 -11.50 -1.98
CA ILE A 437 2.70 -12.58 -1.30
C ILE A 437 1.84 -13.43 -0.37
N CYS A 438 0.67 -12.94 0.03
CA CYS A 438 -0.23 -13.66 0.93
C CYS A 438 -1.67 -13.22 0.75
N TRP A 439 -2.59 -14.17 0.86
CA TRP A 439 -4.02 -13.95 0.93
C TRP A 439 -4.51 -14.12 2.38
N TYR A 440 -5.32 -13.17 2.87
CA TYR A 440 -5.91 -13.19 4.19
C TYR A 440 -7.39 -13.57 4.09
N GLY A 441 -7.80 -14.65 4.76
CA GLY A 441 -9.19 -15.11 4.76
C GLY A 441 -10.13 -14.28 5.62
N ALA A 442 -9.59 -13.56 6.60
CA ALA A 442 -10.34 -12.70 7.52
C ALA A 442 -9.41 -11.71 8.24
N SER A 443 -9.96 -10.71 8.89
CA SER A 443 -9.22 -9.73 9.71
C SER A 443 -9.38 -10.02 11.21
N ASP A 444 -10.56 -9.80 11.81
CA ASP A 444 -10.81 -9.83 13.26
C ASP A 444 -11.39 -11.15 13.77
N MET A 445 -12.14 -11.85 12.93
CA MET A 445 -12.79 -13.11 13.29
C MET A 445 -12.46 -14.21 12.30
N LEU A 446 -12.35 -15.45 12.81
CA LEU A 446 -12.13 -16.59 11.93
C LEU A 446 -13.29 -16.77 10.93
N PRO A 447 -13.02 -17.06 9.66
CA PRO A 447 -14.07 -17.46 8.74
C PRO A 447 -14.71 -18.78 9.23
N ARG A 448 -16.00 -18.93 8.99
CA ARG A 448 -16.70 -20.20 9.26
C ARG A 448 -16.02 -21.35 8.51
N PRO A 449 -15.85 -22.54 9.13
CA PRO A 449 -15.15 -23.65 8.47
C PRO A 449 -15.66 -24.02 7.08
N ALA A 450 -16.98 -23.89 6.84
CA ALA A 450 -17.56 -24.14 5.51
C ALA A 450 -17.09 -23.08 4.48
N LEU A 451 -16.97 -21.82 4.87
CA LEU A 451 -16.44 -20.74 4.04
C LEU A 451 -14.94 -20.91 3.82
N GLU A 452 -14.19 -21.18 4.88
CA GLU A 452 -12.74 -21.40 4.77
C GLU A 452 -12.40 -22.58 3.84
N GLN A 453 -13.18 -23.66 3.90
CA GLN A 453 -13.01 -24.80 2.99
C GLN A 453 -13.16 -24.35 1.52
N ARG A 454 -14.18 -23.52 1.21
CA ARG A 454 -14.34 -22.94 -0.15
C ARG A 454 -13.12 -22.11 -0.56
N TYR A 455 -12.59 -21.28 0.36
CA TYR A 455 -11.38 -20.49 0.08
C TYR A 455 -10.17 -21.38 -0.25
N LEU A 456 -9.95 -22.42 0.53
CA LEU A 456 -8.84 -23.35 0.34
C LEU A 456 -8.98 -24.16 -0.97
N ASP A 457 -10.20 -24.62 -1.30
CA ASP A 457 -10.47 -25.33 -2.53
C ASP A 457 -10.22 -24.43 -3.76
N ILE A 458 -10.66 -23.17 -3.72
CA ILE A 458 -10.41 -22.18 -4.76
C ILE A 458 -8.90 -21.94 -4.92
N LEU A 459 -8.17 -21.69 -3.82
CA LEU A 459 -6.72 -21.49 -3.88
C LEU A 459 -6.00 -22.70 -4.46
N ALA A 460 -6.36 -23.92 -4.05
CA ALA A 460 -5.76 -25.14 -4.58
C ALA A 460 -5.95 -25.28 -6.11
N GLU A 461 -7.02 -24.72 -6.66
CA GLU A 461 -7.30 -24.72 -8.09
C GLU A 461 -6.53 -23.65 -8.87
N ILE A 462 -6.52 -22.38 -8.36
CA ILE A 462 -6.16 -21.21 -9.15
C ILE A 462 -4.93 -20.44 -8.68
N ASP A 463 -4.42 -20.67 -7.46
CA ASP A 463 -3.25 -19.97 -6.92
C ASP A 463 -2.46 -20.86 -5.94
N ASP A 464 -1.17 -20.58 -5.74
CA ASP A 464 -0.27 -21.34 -4.86
C ASP A 464 0.44 -20.48 -3.80
N ARG A 465 0.01 -19.21 -3.64
CA ARG A 465 0.58 -18.31 -2.63
C ARG A 465 0.18 -18.73 -1.22
N PRO A 466 0.99 -18.35 -0.22
CA PRO A 466 0.61 -18.49 1.18
C PRO A 466 -0.77 -17.92 1.48
N TYR A 467 -1.50 -18.63 2.33
CA TYR A 467 -2.78 -18.23 2.89
C TYR A 467 -2.65 -18.12 4.41
N THR A 468 -3.22 -17.07 4.98
CA THR A 468 -3.45 -16.97 6.42
C THR A 468 -4.93 -16.78 6.70
N VAL A 469 -5.43 -17.56 7.65
CA VAL A 469 -6.85 -17.55 7.97
C VAL A 469 -7.33 -16.27 8.64
N HIS A 470 -6.41 -15.52 9.28
CA HIS A 470 -6.75 -14.41 10.18
C HIS A 470 -5.58 -13.46 10.34
N ALA A 471 -5.84 -12.16 10.50
CA ALA A 471 -4.80 -11.16 10.73
C ALA A 471 -4.20 -11.22 12.15
N GLY A 472 -4.95 -11.72 13.14
CA GLY A 472 -4.49 -11.89 14.52
C GLY A 472 -4.02 -13.31 14.85
N SER A 473 -3.86 -13.58 16.17
CA SER A 473 -3.35 -14.84 16.70
C SER A 473 -4.42 -15.92 16.80
N ALA A 474 -5.05 -16.29 15.69
CA ALA A 474 -6.09 -17.31 15.65
C ALA A 474 -5.58 -18.64 15.10
N LYS A 475 -6.31 -19.72 15.31
CA LYS A 475 -6.03 -21.05 14.79
C LYS A 475 -7.28 -21.67 14.19
N SER A 476 -7.23 -21.94 12.90
CA SER A 476 -8.26 -22.68 12.20
C SER A 476 -8.13 -24.20 12.42
N PRO A 477 -9.23 -24.93 12.47
CA PRO A 477 -9.21 -26.40 12.43
C PRO A 477 -8.81 -26.94 11.04
N LEU A 478 -8.85 -26.13 9.97
CA LEU A 478 -8.53 -26.54 8.60
C LEU A 478 -7.09 -26.17 8.21
N SER A 479 -6.76 -24.88 8.23
CA SER A 479 -5.45 -24.38 7.80
C SER A 479 -4.41 -24.23 8.92
N GLY A 480 -4.80 -24.47 10.17
CA GLY A 480 -3.88 -24.36 11.30
C GLY A 480 -3.71 -22.95 11.87
N PRO A 481 -2.56 -22.62 12.49
CA PRO A 481 -2.33 -21.31 13.10
C PRO A 481 -2.11 -20.23 12.05
N ALA A 482 -2.68 -19.03 12.26
CA ALA A 482 -2.38 -17.86 11.45
C ALA A 482 -0.89 -17.46 11.56
N GLY A 483 -0.34 -17.56 12.78
CA GLY A 483 1.05 -17.18 13.06
C GLY A 483 1.26 -15.67 13.11
N MET A 484 0.17 -14.91 13.11
CA MET A 484 0.15 -13.45 13.18
C MET A 484 -0.21 -12.98 14.59
N LYS A 485 -0.06 -11.70 14.86
CA LYS A 485 -0.64 -11.06 16.04
C LYS A 485 -1.18 -9.68 15.67
N MET A 486 -2.27 -9.30 16.32
CA MET A 486 -2.94 -8.01 16.19
C MET A 486 -3.27 -7.53 17.61
N TRP A 487 -2.27 -7.02 18.30
CA TRP A 487 -2.35 -6.69 19.72
C TRP A 487 -2.17 -5.19 19.97
N GLY A 488 -2.21 -4.38 18.90
CA GLY A 488 -1.85 -2.98 18.99
C GLY A 488 -0.43 -2.77 19.54
N PRO A 489 -0.18 -1.70 20.29
CA PRO A 489 -1.09 -0.61 20.64
C PRO A 489 -1.56 0.21 19.42
N TYR A 490 -2.58 1.05 19.63
CA TYR A 490 -3.12 1.97 18.63
C TYR A 490 -3.08 3.44 19.09
N GLU A 491 -2.56 3.68 20.28
CA GLU A 491 -2.33 4.98 20.91
C GLU A 491 -0.86 5.11 21.27
N TRP A 492 -0.41 6.34 21.52
CA TRP A 492 0.99 6.61 21.84
C TRP A 492 1.51 5.71 22.95
N GLN A 493 2.70 5.19 22.74
CA GLN A 493 3.48 4.46 23.73
C GLN A 493 4.89 5.04 23.80
N ALA A 494 5.42 5.16 25.00
CA ALA A 494 6.79 5.58 25.19
C ALA A 494 7.78 4.61 24.52
N PRO A 495 8.94 5.08 24.02
CA PRO A 495 9.93 4.27 23.32
C PRO A 495 10.30 2.96 24.01
N TYR A 496 10.43 2.96 25.33
CA TYR A 496 10.76 1.78 26.13
C TYR A 496 9.76 0.63 25.96
N TYR A 497 8.47 0.93 25.70
CA TYR A 497 7.40 -0.06 25.56
C TYR A 497 7.78 -1.19 24.60
N TRP A 498 8.32 -0.83 23.46
CA TRP A 498 8.57 -1.76 22.35
C TRP A 498 9.67 -2.78 22.65
N TYR A 499 10.57 -2.45 23.58
CA TYR A 499 11.71 -3.27 24.02
C TYR A 499 11.41 -4.11 25.27
N SER A 500 10.28 -3.86 25.95
CA SER A 500 9.92 -4.56 27.18
C SER A 500 9.29 -5.93 26.90
N GLU A 501 9.76 -6.95 27.60
CA GLU A 501 9.14 -8.29 27.54
C GLU A 501 7.74 -8.33 28.20
N GLU A 502 7.40 -7.37 29.04
CA GLU A 502 6.09 -7.26 29.71
C GLU A 502 5.00 -6.69 28.79
N ALA A 503 5.39 -5.96 27.75
CA ALA A 503 4.46 -5.34 26.81
C ALA A 503 3.69 -6.38 25.98
N LYS A 504 2.37 -6.24 25.91
CA LYS A 504 1.53 -7.13 25.09
C LYS A 504 1.82 -6.97 23.59
N GLY A 505 1.97 -5.72 23.15
CA GLY A 505 2.30 -5.37 21.77
C GLY A 505 3.79 -5.37 21.44
N LYS A 506 4.65 -5.90 22.32
CA LYS A 506 6.12 -5.90 22.16
C LYS A 506 6.57 -6.31 20.76
N ALA A 507 7.75 -5.84 20.37
CA ALA A 507 8.30 -6.00 19.02
C ALA A 507 8.83 -7.43 18.76
N VAL A 508 7.96 -8.44 18.81
CA VAL A 508 8.26 -9.83 18.43
C VAL A 508 7.14 -10.39 17.54
N GLY A 509 7.44 -11.39 16.74
CA GLY A 509 6.52 -12.04 15.84
C GLY A 509 6.13 -11.15 14.65
N PHE A 510 5.00 -11.45 14.00
CA PHE A 510 4.43 -10.67 12.92
C PHE A 510 3.25 -9.86 13.45
N ASN A 511 3.44 -8.55 13.66
CA ASN A 511 2.37 -7.67 14.09
C ASN A 511 1.68 -7.03 12.86
N THR A 512 0.43 -7.40 12.62
CA THR A 512 -0.32 -6.97 11.43
C THR A 512 -0.95 -5.60 11.57
N GLU A 513 -1.07 -5.11 12.83
CA GLU A 513 -1.62 -3.80 13.13
C GLU A 513 -1.01 -3.28 14.43
N THR A 514 -0.30 -2.17 14.35
CA THR A 514 0.21 -1.47 15.51
C THR A 514 0.61 -0.05 15.12
N GLY A 515 0.31 0.92 15.95
CA GLY A 515 0.61 2.34 15.70
C GLY A 515 0.66 3.14 16.98
N ILE A 516 1.09 4.39 16.86
CA ILE A 516 1.27 5.30 18.00
C ILE A 516 0.15 6.35 18.13
N GLY A 517 -1.00 6.15 17.50
CA GLY A 517 -2.11 7.09 17.57
C GLY A 517 -1.94 8.28 16.63
N ALA A 518 -2.07 9.49 17.18
CA ALA A 518 -2.01 10.72 16.40
C ALA A 518 -0.69 10.85 15.63
N GLN A 519 -0.80 11.26 14.36
CA GLN A 519 0.28 11.66 13.48
C GLN A 519 -0.04 13.07 12.98
N PHE A 520 0.47 14.07 13.71
CA PHE A 520 -0.01 15.44 13.59
C PHE A 520 0.50 16.10 12.30
N PRO A 521 -0.38 16.63 11.40
CA PRO A 521 0.04 17.31 10.18
C PRO A 521 0.80 18.61 10.45
N ILE A 522 1.48 19.10 9.44
CA ILE A 522 2.11 20.42 9.49
C ILE A 522 1.06 21.55 9.43
N TYR A 523 1.43 22.77 9.83
CA TYR A 523 0.54 23.94 9.83
C TYR A 523 -0.14 24.17 8.48
N GLU A 524 0.61 24.02 7.38
CA GLU A 524 0.15 24.26 6.00
C GLU A 524 -0.97 23.31 5.57
N SER A 525 -1.04 22.11 6.16
CA SER A 525 -2.13 21.17 5.95
C SER A 525 -3.32 21.44 6.88
N LEU A 526 -3.06 21.78 8.14
CA LEU A 526 -4.11 22.02 9.14
C LEU A 526 -5.05 23.16 8.74
N VAL A 527 -4.52 24.26 8.21
CA VAL A 527 -5.33 25.41 7.77
C VAL A 527 -6.29 25.10 6.61
N LYS A 528 -6.15 23.94 5.97
CA LYS A 528 -7.04 23.51 4.87
C LYS A 528 -8.33 22.87 5.36
N PHE A 529 -8.36 22.37 6.59
CA PHE A 529 -9.54 21.67 7.12
C PHE A 529 -9.94 22.07 8.55
N ILE A 530 -9.09 22.77 9.30
CA ILE A 530 -9.45 23.35 10.59
C ILE A 530 -9.83 24.83 10.38
N PRO A 531 -11.04 25.27 10.79
CA PRO A 531 -11.44 26.67 10.70
C PRO A 531 -10.45 27.61 11.39
N GLU A 532 -10.18 28.77 10.79
CA GLU A 532 -9.19 29.74 11.27
C GLU A 532 -9.38 30.14 12.74
N ASP A 533 -10.63 30.36 13.16
CA ASP A 533 -11.01 30.74 14.51
C ASP A 533 -10.93 29.57 15.54
N GLN A 534 -10.68 28.34 15.06
CA GLN A 534 -10.57 27.11 15.86
C GLN A 534 -9.16 26.51 15.83
N LEU A 535 -8.19 27.15 15.17
CA LEU A 535 -6.82 26.66 15.09
C LEU A 535 -6.13 26.57 16.47
N TRP A 536 -6.46 27.44 17.41
CA TRP A 536 -5.91 27.42 18.76
C TRP A 536 -6.93 27.88 19.81
N PRO A 537 -7.05 27.22 20.95
CA PRO A 537 -6.36 25.98 21.33
C PRO A 537 -6.89 24.75 20.58
N VAL A 538 -6.06 23.67 20.52
CA VAL A 538 -6.46 22.39 19.93
C VAL A 538 -7.66 21.79 20.68
N GLY A 539 -8.80 21.67 19.99
CA GLY A 539 -10.08 21.34 20.59
C GLY A 539 -11.00 20.54 19.67
N GLU A 540 -12.31 20.78 19.76
CA GLU A 540 -13.36 19.95 19.15
C GLU A 540 -13.27 19.79 17.62
N ALA A 541 -12.81 20.81 16.90
CA ALA A 541 -12.61 20.71 15.46
C ALA A 541 -11.52 19.68 15.11
N TYR A 542 -10.48 19.61 15.91
CA TYR A 542 -9.43 18.59 15.75
C TYR A 542 -9.93 17.20 16.14
N ASP A 543 -10.63 17.09 17.27
CA ASP A 543 -11.16 15.80 17.75
C ASP A 543 -12.11 15.18 16.69
N TYR A 544 -12.86 15.99 15.93
CA TYR A 544 -13.70 15.51 14.84
C TYR A 544 -12.89 14.83 13.72
N HIS A 545 -11.67 15.28 13.46
CA HIS A 545 -10.75 14.73 12.46
C HIS A 545 -9.84 13.61 13.00
N THR A 546 -10.20 12.98 14.11
CA THR A 546 -9.53 11.77 14.62
C THR A 546 -10.23 10.52 14.08
N THR A 547 -10.61 9.57 14.93
CA THR A 547 -11.32 8.36 14.52
C THR A 547 -12.79 8.39 14.91
N THR A 548 -13.60 7.54 14.29
CA THR A 548 -15.01 7.35 14.66
C THR A 548 -15.22 6.24 15.69
N SER A 549 -14.14 5.72 16.29
CA SER A 549 -14.21 4.69 17.33
C SER A 549 -15.04 5.19 18.52
N ARG A 550 -15.90 4.33 19.05
CA ARG A 550 -16.82 4.70 20.13
C ARG A 550 -16.19 4.70 21.50
N ASP A 551 -15.19 3.85 21.71
CA ASP A 551 -14.65 3.58 23.06
C ASP A 551 -13.34 4.29 23.34
N ALA A 552 -12.57 4.64 22.33
CA ALA A 552 -11.25 5.27 22.42
C ALA A 552 -10.85 5.86 21.06
N LEU A 553 -9.75 6.62 21.02
CA LEU A 553 -9.12 7.08 19.79
C LEU A 553 -9.95 8.15 19.02
N HIS A 554 -10.96 8.74 19.65
CA HIS A 554 -11.87 9.72 19.05
C HIS A 554 -11.59 11.16 19.51
N ASP A 555 -10.44 11.39 20.12
CA ASP A 555 -9.96 12.71 20.55
C ASP A 555 -8.42 12.74 20.63
N LEU A 556 -7.86 13.92 20.85
CA LEU A 556 -6.41 14.13 21.03
C LEU A 556 -5.99 14.22 22.50
N ASN A 557 -6.80 13.72 23.43
CA ASN A 557 -6.52 13.88 24.86
C ASN A 557 -5.23 13.16 25.28
N GLU A 558 -4.91 12.00 24.69
CA GLU A 558 -3.64 11.30 24.95
C GLU A 558 -2.46 12.16 24.51
N LEU A 559 -2.45 12.65 23.28
CA LEU A 559 -1.37 13.50 22.75
C LEU A 559 -1.21 14.78 23.60
N LYS A 560 -2.32 15.44 23.95
CA LYS A 560 -2.33 16.64 24.82
C LYS A 560 -1.71 16.32 26.17
N MET A 561 -2.08 15.18 26.76
CA MET A 561 -1.55 14.74 28.06
C MET A 561 -0.06 14.41 27.98
N VAL A 562 0.39 13.74 26.93
CA VAL A 562 1.81 13.44 26.70
C VAL A 562 2.62 14.73 26.57
N ILE A 563 2.13 15.71 25.79
CA ILE A 563 2.77 17.02 25.65
C ILE A 563 2.82 17.75 26.99
N GLU A 564 1.74 17.75 27.76
CA GLU A 564 1.69 18.36 29.08
C GLU A 564 2.72 17.71 30.04
N LYS A 565 2.74 16.39 30.10
CA LYS A 565 3.57 15.63 31.05
C LYS A 565 5.06 15.63 30.71
N ARG A 566 5.39 15.52 29.40
CA ARG A 566 6.79 15.43 29.00
C ARG A 566 7.45 16.77 28.73
N PHE A 567 6.68 17.80 28.31
CA PHE A 567 7.22 19.09 27.89
C PHE A 567 6.71 20.29 28.73
N GLY A 568 5.82 20.08 29.71
CA GLY A 568 5.20 21.17 30.45
C GLY A 568 4.14 21.95 29.67
N GLY A 569 3.46 21.28 28.71
CA GLY A 569 2.42 21.85 27.85
C GLY A 569 2.92 22.56 26.60
N ALA A 570 2.04 23.29 25.93
CA ALA A 570 2.34 24.12 24.78
C ALA A 570 1.78 25.54 24.93
N THR A 571 2.50 26.52 24.41
CA THR A 571 2.18 27.95 24.57
C THR A 571 1.32 28.50 23.44
N ASP A 572 1.43 27.93 22.25
CA ASP A 572 0.69 28.29 21.03
C ASP A 572 0.65 27.11 20.06
N LEU A 573 -0.02 27.27 18.92
CA LEU A 573 -0.18 26.20 17.92
C LEU A 573 1.17 25.72 17.35
N ASN A 574 2.11 26.60 17.05
CA ASN A 574 3.40 26.21 16.50
C ASN A 574 4.23 25.41 17.50
N ASP A 575 4.17 25.80 18.78
CA ASP A 575 4.81 25.05 19.87
C ASP A 575 4.15 23.67 20.06
N PHE A 576 2.81 23.60 19.97
CA PHE A 576 2.09 22.34 20.00
C PHE A 576 2.48 21.41 18.84
N ILE A 577 2.48 21.92 17.60
CA ILE A 577 2.88 21.16 16.40
C ILE A 577 4.30 20.60 16.58
N ARG A 578 5.25 21.43 17.01
CA ARG A 578 6.64 21.01 17.20
C ARG A 578 6.78 19.88 18.23
N LYS A 579 6.04 19.96 19.35
CA LYS A 579 6.05 18.94 20.42
C LYS A 579 5.32 17.66 19.98
N ALA A 580 4.21 17.79 19.26
CA ALA A 580 3.51 16.68 18.63
C ALA A 580 4.43 15.95 17.64
N HIS A 581 5.10 16.68 16.75
CA HIS A 581 6.03 16.09 15.78
C HIS A 581 7.19 15.33 16.45
N LEU A 582 7.76 15.84 17.54
CA LEU A 582 8.81 15.10 18.24
C LEU A 582 8.26 13.83 18.90
N THR A 583 7.06 13.90 19.47
CA THR A 583 6.35 12.76 20.09
C THR A 583 6.07 11.68 19.04
N ASP A 584 5.55 12.06 17.86
CA ASP A 584 5.27 11.18 16.74
C ASP A 584 6.54 10.55 16.17
N TYR A 585 7.57 11.37 15.99
CA TYR A 585 8.87 10.95 15.45
C TYR A 585 9.54 9.90 16.35
N GLU A 586 9.62 10.18 17.66
CA GLU A 586 10.28 9.29 18.61
C GLU A 586 9.52 7.96 18.76
N GLY A 587 8.20 8.02 18.95
CA GLY A 587 7.37 6.84 19.16
C GLY A 587 7.33 5.91 17.96
N THR A 588 7.13 6.45 16.74
CA THR A 588 7.08 5.66 15.51
C THR A 588 8.43 5.03 15.22
N ARG A 589 9.54 5.78 15.38
CA ARG A 589 10.88 5.26 15.18
C ARG A 589 11.18 4.11 16.12
N ALA A 590 10.93 4.28 17.43
CA ALA A 590 11.20 3.25 18.45
C ALA A 590 10.43 1.96 18.16
N MET A 591 9.19 2.06 17.71
CA MET A 591 8.38 0.91 17.27
C MET A 591 9.04 0.13 16.15
N ILE A 592 9.42 0.78 15.07
CA ILE A 592 10.07 0.15 13.91
C ILE A 592 11.44 -0.43 14.29
N GLU A 593 12.27 0.34 14.99
CA GLU A 593 13.62 -0.06 15.38
C GLU A 593 13.63 -1.28 16.30
N ALA A 594 12.69 -1.36 17.25
CA ALA A 594 12.60 -2.50 18.17
C ALA A 594 12.29 -3.81 17.42
N HIS A 595 11.43 -3.78 16.38
CA HIS A 595 11.20 -4.95 15.53
C HIS A 595 12.46 -5.40 14.80
N ARG A 596 13.30 -4.46 14.37
CA ARG A 596 14.57 -4.75 13.69
C ARG A 596 15.65 -5.28 14.64
N VAL A 597 15.71 -4.73 15.85
CA VAL A 597 16.63 -5.25 16.90
C VAL A 597 16.28 -6.68 17.28
N ASN A 598 15.02 -7.05 17.26
CA ASN A 598 14.53 -8.35 17.72
C ASN A 598 14.52 -9.46 16.66
N VAL A 599 15.13 -9.28 15.48
CA VAL A 599 15.26 -10.37 14.51
C VAL A 599 16.15 -11.50 15.07
N PRO A 600 15.85 -12.80 14.86
CA PRO A 600 14.74 -13.35 14.06
C PRO A 600 13.44 -13.62 14.84
N ARG A 601 13.32 -13.19 16.11
CA ARG A 601 12.07 -13.30 16.89
C ARG A 601 10.97 -12.47 16.25
N SER A 602 11.27 -11.25 15.78
CA SER A 602 10.41 -10.44 14.94
C SER A 602 10.48 -10.91 13.49
N THR A 603 9.32 -11.11 12.85
CA THR A 603 9.19 -11.54 11.46
C THR A 603 8.49 -10.49 10.60
N GLY A 604 7.84 -9.52 11.21
CA GLY A 604 7.20 -8.42 10.49
C GLY A 604 6.45 -7.43 11.36
N ILE A 605 6.28 -6.24 10.81
CA ILE A 605 5.47 -5.16 11.36
C ILE A 605 4.70 -4.47 10.24
N ILE A 606 3.42 -4.22 10.48
CA ILE A 606 2.55 -3.37 9.69
C ILE A 606 2.11 -2.20 10.58
N GLN A 607 2.63 -1.01 10.26
CA GLN A 607 2.17 0.23 10.85
C GLN A 607 0.70 0.44 10.53
N TRP A 608 -0.10 0.74 11.51
CA TRP A 608 -1.48 1.15 11.36
C TRP A 608 -1.55 2.68 11.45
N MET A 609 -1.69 3.48 10.33
CA MET A 609 -1.84 3.10 8.90
C MET A 609 -0.73 3.77 8.06
N LEU A 610 -0.79 3.60 6.73
CA LEU A 610 0.09 4.29 5.78
C LEU A 610 -0.42 5.70 5.48
N ASN A 611 -1.71 5.80 5.12
CA ASN A 611 -2.38 6.97 4.60
C ASN A 611 -3.74 7.20 5.27
N SER A 612 -4.46 8.21 4.84
CA SER A 612 -5.80 8.56 5.31
C SER A 612 -6.81 8.60 4.17
N ALA A 613 -8.03 8.13 4.44
CA ALA A 613 -9.16 8.21 3.51
C ALA A 613 -9.70 9.64 3.34
N TRP A 614 -9.48 10.50 4.32
CA TRP A 614 -9.94 11.89 4.40
C TRP A 614 -8.96 12.71 5.23
N PRO A 615 -9.05 14.06 5.31
CA PRO A 615 -8.18 14.84 6.19
C PRO A 615 -8.33 14.39 7.65
N SER A 616 -7.32 13.69 8.16
CA SER A 616 -7.31 13.06 9.49
C SER A 616 -6.03 13.40 10.24
N LEU A 617 -6.02 13.09 11.55
CA LEU A 617 -4.92 13.34 12.47
C LEU A 617 -4.31 12.03 13.01
N TYR A 618 -4.83 10.86 12.63
CA TYR A 618 -4.46 9.56 13.19
C TYR A 618 -3.78 8.66 12.19
N TRP A 619 -2.74 7.98 12.63
CA TRP A 619 -2.06 6.81 12.07
C TRP A 619 -1.39 6.98 10.71
N GLN A 620 -1.50 8.13 10.07
CA GLN A 620 -0.98 8.40 8.72
C GLN A 620 0.53 8.70 8.72
N MET A 621 1.28 8.19 7.74
CA MET A 621 2.67 8.56 7.51
C MET A 621 2.79 9.85 6.70
N TYR A 622 1.83 10.12 5.84
CA TYR A 622 1.61 11.38 5.13
C TYR A 622 0.11 11.71 5.19
N ASP A 623 -0.20 12.98 5.22
CA ASP A 623 -1.59 13.41 5.34
C ASP A 623 -2.37 13.25 4.02
N TRP A 624 -3.67 13.49 4.06
CA TRP A 624 -4.56 13.34 2.91
C TRP A 624 -4.14 14.21 1.71
N TYR A 625 -3.42 15.34 1.96
CA TYR A 625 -2.84 16.21 0.93
C TYR A 625 -1.49 15.71 0.43
N LEU A 626 -1.07 14.49 0.79
CA LEU A 626 0.20 13.85 0.42
C LEU A 626 1.44 14.54 1.01
N VAL A 627 1.29 15.31 2.08
CA VAL A 627 2.41 15.95 2.78
C VAL A 627 2.94 15.02 3.88
N PRO A 628 4.24 14.64 3.85
CA PRO A 628 4.85 13.80 4.86
C PRO A 628 4.73 14.36 6.29
N THR A 629 4.31 13.53 7.26
CA THR A 629 4.32 13.84 8.70
C THR A 629 5.71 13.62 9.30
N ALA A 630 5.90 13.96 10.58
CA ALA A 630 7.13 13.62 11.29
C ALA A 630 7.35 12.10 11.37
N GLY A 631 6.26 11.32 11.48
CA GLY A 631 6.28 9.86 11.45
C GLY A 631 6.86 9.29 10.15
N TYR A 632 6.57 9.89 8.99
CA TYR A 632 7.18 9.49 7.71
C TYR A 632 8.72 9.50 7.78
N TRP A 633 9.29 10.59 8.29
CA TRP A 633 10.75 10.76 8.36
C TRP A 633 11.38 9.84 9.39
N SER A 634 10.69 9.60 10.48
CA SER A 634 11.12 8.65 11.50
C SER A 634 11.15 7.21 10.99
N VAL A 635 10.14 6.81 10.20
CA VAL A 635 10.08 5.50 9.54
C VAL A 635 11.17 5.38 8.47
N LYS A 636 11.36 6.42 7.63
CA LYS A 636 12.43 6.44 6.63
C LYS A 636 13.79 6.17 7.28
N LYS A 637 14.06 6.81 8.42
CA LYS A 637 15.27 6.58 9.21
C LYS A 637 15.26 5.20 9.86
N GLY A 638 14.20 4.84 10.58
CA GLY A 638 14.05 3.57 11.28
C GLY A 638 14.10 2.33 10.39
N CYS A 639 13.75 2.45 9.09
CA CYS A 639 13.83 1.40 8.08
C CYS A 639 15.11 1.42 7.24
N SER A 640 16.09 2.31 7.52
CA SER A 640 17.35 2.36 6.75
C SER A 640 18.01 0.99 6.67
N PRO A 641 18.44 0.52 5.50
CA PRO A 641 18.87 -0.88 5.33
C PRO A 641 19.96 -1.34 6.29
N GLN A 642 20.93 -0.45 6.54
CA GLN A 642 22.00 -0.64 7.51
C GLN A 642 21.94 0.51 8.51
N GLN A 643 21.81 0.18 9.80
CA GLN A 643 21.55 1.21 10.80
C GLN A 643 22.18 0.86 12.16
N LEU A 644 22.55 1.91 12.91
CA LEU A 644 22.90 1.84 14.30
C LEU A 644 21.71 2.31 15.14
N ILE A 645 21.23 1.48 16.06
CA ILE A 645 20.00 1.67 16.82
C ILE A 645 20.34 1.70 18.32
N TYR A 646 19.76 2.66 19.06
CA TYR A 646 19.76 2.66 20.50
C TYR A 646 18.60 1.84 21.07
N ASN A 647 18.90 0.84 21.85
CA ASN A 647 17.90 0.01 22.52
C ASN A 647 17.55 0.58 23.88
N TYR A 648 16.38 1.16 24.00
CA TYR A 648 15.85 1.74 25.24
C TYR A 648 15.68 0.70 26.38
N GLY A 649 15.59 -0.60 26.04
CA GLY A 649 15.35 -1.65 27.02
C GLY A 649 16.61 -2.08 27.79
N ASP A 650 17.78 -2.00 27.17
CA ASP A 650 19.05 -2.48 27.77
C ASP A 650 20.22 -1.47 27.66
N ASN A 651 19.92 -0.24 27.20
CA ASN A 651 20.91 0.84 27.09
C ASN A 651 22.15 0.52 26.23
N HIS A 652 21.99 -0.33 25.22
CA HIS A 652 23.04 -0.70 24.28
C HIS A 652 22.76 -0.23 22.86
N LEU A 653 23.84 -0.13 22.08
CA LEU A 653 23.73 0.03 20.65
C LEU A 653 23.63 -1.32 19.95
N TYR A 654 22.85 -1.35 18.88
CA TYR A 654 22.69 -2.50 17.99
C TYR A 654 22.96 -2.09 16.55
N ALA A 655 23.79 -2.84 15.85
CA ALA A 655 24.02 -2.68 14.42
C ALA A 655 23.11 -3.66 13.67
N VAL A 656 22.22 -3.14 12.81
CA VAL A 656 21.21 -3.92 12.10
C VAL A 656 21.47 -3.87 10.60
N ASN A 657 21.37 -5.03 9.94
CA ASN A 657 21.56 -5.19 8.51
C ASN A 657 20.39 -5.96 7.87
N ASP A 658 19.57 -5.26 7.08
CA ASP A 658 18.47 -5.85 6.30
C ASP A 658 18.86 -6.15 4.84
N GLU A 659 20.11 -5.89 4.46
CA GLU A 659 20.64 -6.17 3.12
C GLU A 659 20.90 -7.65 2.90
N LYS A 660 21.10 -8.04 1.65
CA LYS A 660 21.31 -9.42 1.22
C LYS A 660 22.75 -9.95 1.37
N GLU A 661 23.65 -9.13 1.89
CA GLU A 661 25.08 -9.43 2.01
C GLU A 661 25.56 -9.11 3.43
N ASP A 662 26.55 -9.89 3.88
CA ASP A 662 27.28 -9.62 5.12
C ASP A 662 28.16 -8.40 4.92
N VAL A 663 28.18 -7.48 5.89
CA VAL A 663 29.03 -6.28 5.85
C VAL A 663 29.75 -6.10 7.18
N SER A 664 30.91 -5.42 7.13
CA SER A 664 31.62 -4.95 8.34
C SER A 664 31.75 -3.44 8.25
N MET A 665 31.34 -2.75 9.31
CA MET A 665 31.28 -1.30 9.39
C MET A 665 31.88 -0.81 10.71
N ARG A 666 32.08 0.49 10.82
CA ARG A 666 32.49 1.16 12.06
C ARG A 666 31.29 1.91 12.65
N ALA A 667 30.88 1.51 13.82
CA ALA A 667 29.89 2.20 14.64
C ALA A 667 30.57 3.33 15.43
N ARG A 668 30.00 4.54 15.38
CA ARG A 668 30.41 5.68 16.18
C ARG A 668 29.24 6.26 16.94
N MET A 669 29.51 6.70 18.14
CA MET A 669 28.57 7.36 19.04
C MET A 669 29.18 8.62 19.61
N LYS A 670 28.41 9.71 19.63
CA LYS A 670 28.72 10.93 20.37
C LYS A 670 27.50 11.34 21.17
N ALA A 671 27.69 11.68 22.44
CA ALA A 671 26.65 12.23 23.30
C ALA A 671 26.98 13.67 23.67
N TYR A 672 25.97 14.56 23.65
CA TYR A 672 26.10 15.96 24.00
C TYR A 672 25.05 16.34 25.04
N GLY A 673 25.44 17.18 26.01
CA GLY A 673 24.51 17.82 26.92
C GLY A 673 23.75 18.98 26.27
N LEU A 674 22.79 19.56 27.01
CA LEU A 674 22.00 20.71 26.56
C LEU A 674 22.86 21.95 26.26
N ASP A 675 24.00 22.10 26.95
CA ASP A 675 24.98 23.16 26.74
C ASP A 675 25.91 22.90 25.54
N GLY A 676 25.73 21.78 24.82
CA GLY A 676 26.56 21.36 23.72
C GLY A 676 27.92 20.73 24.10
N LYS A 677 28.17 20.51 25.42
CA LYS A 677 29.37 19.81 25.85
C LYS A 677 29.35 18.36 25.44
N LEU A 678 30.45 17.88 24.86
CA LEU A 678 30.64 16.48 24.54
C LEU A 678 30.77 15.66 25.84
N LEU A 679 29.84 14.79 26.11
CA LEU A 679 29.76 13.91 27.28
C LEU A 679 30.50 12.60 26.98
N CYS A 680 30.32 12.01 25.81
CA CYS A 680 30.93 10.75 25.44
C CYS A 680 31.28 10.74 23.93
N ASP A 681 32.40 10.08 23.56
CA ASP A 681 32.78 9.75 22.16
C ASP A 681 33.32 8.32 22.15
N ALA A 682 32.55 7.41 21.55
CA ALA A 682 32.89 5.99 21.51
C ALA A 682 32.76 5.40 20.09
N SER A 683 33.51 4.35 19.83
CA SER A 683 33.40 3.63 18.56
C SER A 683 33.79 2.17 18.68
N ALA A 684 33.22 1.32 17.86
CA ALA A 684 33.56 -0.11 17.71
C ALA A 684 33.39 -0.55 16.26
N ASP A 685 34.13 -1.61 15.90
CA ASP A 685 33.88 -2.29 14.66
C ASP A 685 32.65 -3.20 14.83
N ALA A 686 31.77 -3.25 13.84
CA ALA A 686 30.53 -4.03 13.82
C ALA A 686 30.54 -4.98 12.64
N ASP A 687 30.56 -6.29 12.90
CA ASP A 687 30.26 -7.31 11.91
C ASP A 687 28.75 -7.50 11.87
N MET A 688 28.15 -7.27 10.70
CA MET A 688 26.71 -7.23 10.48
C MET A 688 26.31 -8.27 9.44
N PRO A 689 26.05 -9.53 9.85
CA PRO A 689 25.55 -10.55 8.94
C PRO A 689 24.22 -10.15 8.29
N MET A 690 23.94 -10.68 7.13
CA MET A 690 22.68 -10.52 6.42
C MET A 690 21.48 -10.85 7.32
N GLY A 691 20.46 -9.97 7.35
CA GLY A 691 19.22 -10.18 8.11
C GLY A 691 19.44 -10.31 9.61
N SER A 692 20.41 -9.61 10.18
CA SER A 692 20.80 -9.75 11.59
C SER A 692 20.76 -8.45 12.37
N SER A 693 20.79 -8.60 13.70
CA SER A 693 20.97 -7.54 14.68
C SER A 693 22.14 -7.93 15.59
N THR A 694 23.19 -7.12 15.61
CA THR A 694 24.40 -7.34 16.39
C THR A 694 24.48 -6.37 17.55
N LYS A 695 24.44 -6.87 18.79
CA LYS A 695 24.63 -6.06 20.01
C LYS A 695 26.07 -5.57 20.11
N LEU A 696 26.23 -4.27 20.39
CA LEU A 696 27.53 -3.62 20.55
C LEU A 696 27.79 -3.24 22.02
N PHE A 697 28.11 -1.98 22.29
CA PHE A 697 28.49 -1.50 23.61
C PHE A 697 27.37 -0.70 24.28
N GLU A 698 27.47 -0.56 25.59
CA GLU A 698 26.57 0.25 26.41
C GLU A 698 26.78 1.74 26.13
N VAL A 699 25.70 2.51 26.06
CA VAL A 699 25.75 3.94 25.67
C VAL A 699 26.35 4.80 26.77
N LEU A 700 25.91 4.59 28.03
CA LEU A 700 26.49 5.24 29.19
C LEU A 700 26.77 4.17 30.25
N PRO A 701 28.01 4.02 30.72
CA PRO A 701 28.34 3.13 31.82
C PRO A 701 27.58 3.52 33.11
N LYS A 702 27.18 2.54 33.91
CA LYS A 702 26.53 2.77 35.20
C LYS A 702 27.35 3.68 36.06
N GLY A 703 26.79 4.81 36.49
CA GLY A 703 27.41 5.80 37.41
C GLY A 703 27.85 7.11 36.78
N GLU A 704 27.68 7.28 35.48
CA GLU A 704 27.75 8.61 34.83
C GLU A 704 26.34 9.23 34.87
N GLU A 705 26.21 10.33 35.62
CA GLU A 705 24.98 11.14 35.65
C GLU A 705 24.90 11.95 34.38
N ILE A 706 23.73 11.93 33.70
CA ILE A 706 23.39 12.91 32.66
C ILE A 706 22.65 14.06 33.32
N ASP A 707 22.95 15.28 32.90
CA ASP A 707 22.16 16.44 33.23
C ASP A 707 20.81 16.33 32.50
N ASP A 708 19.68 16.25 33.16
CA ASP A 708 18.28 16.25 32.69
C ASP A 708 18.00 15.58 31.33
N VAL A 709 18.66 16.04 30.23
CA VAL A 709 18.48 15.59 28.86
C VAL A 709 19.81 15.57 28.08
N MET A 710 20.05 14.54 27.30
CA MET A 710 21.18 14.48 26.38
C MET A 710 20.75 14.22 24.92
N PHE A 711 21.62 14.63 23.99
CA PHE A 711 21.52 14.32 22.56
C PHE A 711 22.50 13.22 22.17
N LEU A 712 22.02 12.16 21.58
CA LEU A 712 22.83 11.03 21.14
C LEU A 712 22.91 11.01 19.60
N PHE A 713 24.11 11.08 19.07
CA PHE A 713 24.41 11.02 17.63
C PHE A 713 25.11 9.72 17.29
N LEU A 714 24.51 8.94 16.41
CA LEU A 714 25.00 7.66 15.95
C LEU A 714 25.33 7.72 14.47
N THR A 715 26.50 7.23 14.08
CA THR A 715 26.91 7.09 12.69
C THR A 715 27.47 5.70 12.41
N LEU A 716 27.11 5.16 11.27
CA LEU A 716 27.64 3.93 10.74
C LEU A 716 28.49 4.26 9.51
N GLU A 717 29.78 3.90 9.53
CA GLU A 717 30.75 4.22 8.48
C GLU A 717 31.21 2.94 7.79
N ASP A 718 31.36 3.00 6.47
CA ASP A 718 32.03 1.93 5.71
C ASP A 718 33.55 1.91 5.99
N ARG A 719 34.22 0.88 5.47
CA ARG A 719 35.70 0.74 5.62
C ARG A 719 36.52 1.88 5.03
N LYS A 720 35.91 2.75 4.22
CA LYS A 720 36.54 3.94 3.63
C LYS A 720 36.26 5.20 4.44
N GLY A 721 35.50 5.10 5.51
CA GLY A 721 35.07 6.23 6.35
C GLY A 721 33.91 7.04 5.77
N LYS A 722 33.21 6.52 4.77
CA LYS A 722 31.98 7.12 4.27
C LYS A 722 30.83 6.77 5.22
N VAL A 723 30.11 7.78 5.68
CA VAL A 723 28.90 7.58 6.48
C VAL A 723 27.81 6.92 5.63
N VAL A 724 27.32 5.78 6.05
CA VAL A 724 26.26 4.98 5.43
C VAL A 724 24.91 5.33 6.03
N SER A 725 24.84 5.44 7.36
CA SER A 725 23.62 5.87 8.05
C SER A 725 23.91 6.77 9.24
N ARG A 726 22.91 7.58 9.58
CA ARG A 726 22.90 8.46 10.77
C ARG A 726 21.62 8.22 11.54
N ASN A 727 21.69 8.35 12.86
CA ASN A 727 20.54 8.32 13.73
C ASN A 727 20.78 9.24 14.91
N GLU A 728 19.79 10.03 15.31
CA GLU A 728 19.89 11.00 16.38
C GLU A 728 18.75 10.79 17.37
N TYR A 729 19.06 10.77 18.66
CA TYR A 729 18.08 10.62 19.74
C TYR A 729 18.19 11.78 20.73
N VAL A 730 17.08 12.07 21.37
CA VAL A 730 17.02 12.87 22.59
C VAL A 730 16.60 11.94 23.73
N ILE A 731 17.34 11.92 24.81
CA ILE A 731 17.18 10.98 25.91
C ILE A 731 17.13 11.76 27.22
N ALA A 732 16.05 11.58 27.99
CA ALA A 732 15.95 12.15 29.35
C ALA A 732 16.68 11.25 30.34
N GLU A 733 17.06 11.82 31.50
CA GLU A 733 17.70 11.09 32.61
C GLU A 733 16.81 9.91 33.06
N ASP A 734 15.56 10.20 33.35
CA ASP A 734 14.56 9.18 33.69
C ASP A 734 13.71 8.84 32.47
N MET A 735 13.58 7.55 32.18
CA MET A 735 12.71 7.07 31.09
C MET A 735 11.27 6.95 31.56
N ASP A 736 10.33 7.05 30.59
CA ASP A 736 8.93 6.77 30.84
C ASP A 736 8.74 5.36 31.42
N ARG A 737 7.84 5.20 32.38
CA ARG A 737 7.49 3.90 32.99
C ARG A 737 6.03 3.57 32.80
N HIS A 738 5.74 2.35 32.38
CA HIS A 738 4.39 1.84 32.14
C HIS A 738 3.87 1.08 33.35
N ASP A 739 2.57 1.22 33.62
CA ASP A 739 1.83 0.31 34.50
C ASP A 739 1.28 -0.85 33.69
N TRP A 740 2.03 -1.95 33.63
CA TRP A 740 1.64 -3.14 32.87
C TRP A 740 0.33 -3.78 33.33
N SER A 741 -0.15 -3.48 34.54
CA SER A 741 -1.44 -3.93 35.05
C SER A 741 -2.63 -3.17 34.43
N LYS A 742 -2.38 -2.00 33.88
CA LYS A 742 -3.40 -1.13 33.25
C LYS A 742 -3.41 -1.24 31.72
N TYR A 743 -3.29 -2.44 31.23
CA TYR A 743 -3.40 -2.74 29.79
C TYR A 743 -4.85 -2.55 29.31
N ARG A 744 -4.95 -1.93 28.13
CA ARG A 744 -6.15 -1.93 27.27
C ARG A 744 -5.72 -2.36 25.87
N TRP A 745 -6.65 -2.81 25.03
CA TRP A 745 -6.33 -3.27 23.69
C TRP A 745 -5.67 -2.16 22.84
N TRP A 746 -5.96 -0.88 23.11
CA TRP A 746 -5.38 0.25 22.37
C TRP A 746 -4.12 0.85 23.00
N ARG A 747 -3.90 0.67 24.32
CA ARG A 747 -2.71 1.18 25.01
C ARG A 747 -2.40 0.48 26.32
N THR A 748 -1.18 0.68 26.82
CA THR A 748 -0.81 0.47 28.23
C THR A 748 -0.53 1.83 28.88
N GLN A 749 -1.11 2.10 30.04
CA GLN A 749 -0.97 3.39 30.69
C GLN A 749 0.50 3.66 31.08
N VAL A 750 0.95 4.89 30.87
CA VAL A 750 2.21 5.41 31.41
C VAL A 750 1.92 6.03 32.78
N ASP A 751 2.69 5.64 33.78
CA ASP A 751 2.56 6.17 35.14
C ASP A 751 3.55 7.30 35.41
N GLU A 752 4.77 7.15 34.95
CA GLU A 752 5.82 8.17 35.08
C GLU A 752 6.32 8.52 33.67
N TYR A 753 6.36 9.82 33.39
CA TYR A 753 6.75 10.35 32.08
C TYR A 753 8.17 10.89 32.13
N ALA A 754 8.96 10.65 31.09
CA ALA A 754 10.24 11.30 30.89
C ALA A 754 10.08 12.84 30.82
N ASP A 755 10.95 13.58 31.47
CA ASP A 755 10.89 15.05 31.49
C ASP A 755 11.80 15.65 30.42
N PHE A 756 11.20 16.25 29.41
CA PHE A 756 11.86 17.00 28.35
C PHE A 756 11.61 18.52 28.46
N SER A 757 11.10 19.01 29.58
CA SER A 757 10.79 20.44 29.76
C SER A 757 12.00 21.34 29.59
N ALA A 758 13.22 20.85 29.90
CA ALA A 758 14.48 21.54 29.69
C ALA A 758 14.72 21.96 28.22
N LEU A 759 14.13 21.25 27.24
CA LEU A 759 14.20 21.62 25.82
C LEU A 759 13.51 22.96 25.52
N ASN A 760 12.55 23.41 26.34
CA ASN A 760 11.90 24.71 26.17
C ASN A 760 12.85 25.89 26.38
N THR A 761 13.96 25.67 27.08
CA THR A 761 14.99 26.69 27.41
C THR A 761 16.29 26.44 26.66
N LEU A 762 16.31 25.52 25.68
CA LEU A 762 17.50 25.23 24.89
C LEU A 762 18.03 26.50 24.22
N ALA A 763 19.33 26.75 24.35
CA ALA A 763 19.99 27.94 23.77
C ALA A 763 19.81 27.94 22.23
N GLN A 764 19.60 29.13 21.66
CA GLN A 764 19.46 29.31 20.24
C GLN A 764 20.73 28.85 19.53
N ALA A 765 20.54 28.06 18.49
CA ALA A 765 21.59 27.62 17.56
C ALA A 765 21.67 28.56 16.35
N ASP A 766 22.88 28.83 15.89
CA ASP A 766 23.17 29.61 14.69
C ASP A 766 23.44 28.64 13.54
N ILE A 767 22.43 28.46 12.68
CA ILE A 767 22.54 27.67 11.44
C ILE A 767 22.76 28.61 10.28
N ALA A 768 23.83 28.41 9.54
CA ALA A 768 23.99 29.01 8.21
C ALA A 768 23.43 28.03 7.18
N ALA A 769 22.41 28.46 6.48
CA ALA A 769 21.80 27.67 5.42
C ALA A 769 22.12 28.25 4.03
N SER A 770 22.37 27.37 3.07
CA SER A 770 22.55 27.75 1.67
C SER A 770 21.97 26.66 0.77
N MET A 771 21.52 27.03 -0.44
CA MET A 771 21.01 26.05 -1.38
C MET A 771 21.62 26.23 -2.77
N THR A 772 21.69 25.13 -3.50
CA THR A 772 22.08 25.06 -4.91
C THR A 772 21.25 24.04 -5.65
N ILE A 773 21.11 24.22 -6.97
CA ILE A 773 20.50 23.20 -7.84
C ILE A 773 21.61 22.62 -8.72
N LYS A 774 21.71 21.29 -8.73
CA LYS A 774 22.65 20.57 -9.55
C LYS A 774 21.98 19.32 -10.15
N ASP A 775 22.01 19.21 -11.47
CA ASP A 775 21.40 18.07 -12.20
C ASP A 775 19.95 17.80 -11.78
N ASP A 776 19.14 18.87 -11.66
CA ASP A 776 17.74 18.86 -11.20
C ASP A 776 17.52 18.38 -9.74
N ILE A 777 18.60 18.24 -8.98
CA ILE A 777 18.55 17.95 -7.54
C ILE A 777 18.80 19.25 -6.77
N LEU A 778 17.89 19.56 -5.86
CA LEU A 778 18.07 20.65 -4.91
C LEU A 778 18.98 20.15 -3.77
N GLU A 779 20.07 20.87 -3.52
CA GLU A 779 20.97 20.62 -2.39
C GLU A 779 20.86 21.78 -1.40
N VAL A 780 20.55 21.47 -0.13
CA VAL A 780 20.56 22.42 0.98
C VAL A 780 21.71 22.05 1.92
N THR A 781 22.63 22.97 2.11
CA THR A 781 23.72 22.84 3.08
C THR A 781 23.36 23.57 4.34
N LEU A 782 23.40 22.88 5.47
CA LEU A 782 23.21 23.39 6.82
C LEU A 782 24.54 23.31 7.58
N GLU A 783 24.99 24.40 8.16
CA GLU A 783 26.20 24.47 8.99
C GLU A 783 25.83 25.00 10.39
N ASN A 784 25.98 24.19 11.42
CA ASN A 784 25.80 24.63 12.81
C ASN A 784 27.07 25.37 13.28
N ARG A 785 26.98 26.71 13.37
CA ARG A 785 28.10 27.59 13.80
C ARG A 785 28.14 27.84 15.30
N SER A 786 27.12 27.33 16.00
CA SER A 786 27.04 27.51 17.46
C SER A 786 27.78 26.43 18.23
N SER A 787 27.93 26.64 19.53
CA SER A 787 28.51 25.69 20.49
C SER A 787 27.45 24.72 21.05
N VAL A 788 26.19 24.85 20.66
CA VAL A 788 25.07 24.01 21.12
C VAL A 788 24.53 23.14 19.96
N VAL A 789 23.81 22.11 20.27
CA VAL A 789 23.13 21.29 19.27
C VAL A 789 22.03 22.12 18.60
N ALA A 790 21.99 22.09 17.26
CA ALA A 790 20.82 22.55 16.52
C ALA A 790 19.86 21.37 16.41
N PHE A 791 18.74 21.45 17.12
CA PHE A 791 17.86 20.34 17.37
C PHE A 791 16.62 20.37 16.48
N PHE A 792 16.27 19.21 15.92
CA PHE A 792 15.03 18.92 15.23
C PHE A 792 14.72 19.92 14.11
N VAL A 793 15.67 20.09 13.18
CA VAL A 793 15.60 21.03 12.04
C VAL A 793 14.80 20.41 10.92
N ASP A 794 13.74 21.10 10.49
CA ASP A 794 12.87 20.70 9.38
C ASP A 794 13.02 21.63 8.16
N LEU A 795 12.88 21.04 6.98
CA LEU A 795 12.93 21.71 5.68
C LEU A 795 11.59 21.55 4.97
N LYS A 796 11.03 22.65 4.49
CA LYS A 796 9.78 22.69 3.74
C LYS A 796 10.02 23.34 2.39
N LEU A 797 9.74 22.60 1.30
CA LEU A 797 9.79 23.15 -0.05
C LEU A 797 8.41 23.68 -0.43
N LYS A 798 8.34 24.97 -0.75
CA LYS A 798 7.10 25.70 -1.02
C LYS A 798 7.13 26.41 -2.36
N ASP A 799 5.98 26.55 -2.98
CA ASP A 799 5.80 27.38 -4.16
C ASP A 799 5.72 28.89 -3.81
N ALA A 800 5.49 29.73 -4.84
CA ALA A 800 5.37 31.17 -4.66
C ALA A 800 4.12 31.61 -3.87
N ALA A 801 3.09 30.77 -3.76
CA ALA A 801 1.89 31.01 -2.97
C ALA A 801 2.07 30.57 -1.50
N GLY A 802 3.14 29.84 -1.19
CA GLY A 802 3.42 29.29 0.13
C GLY A 802 2.85 27.89 0.34
N GLU A 803 2.29 27.26 -0.70
CA GLU A 803 1.80 25.89 -0.67
C GLU A 803 2.97 24.88 -0.76
N MET A 804 2.79 23.74 -0.10
CA MET A 804 3.77 22.67 -0.17
C MET A 804 3.89 22.10 -1.59
N ILE A 805 5.11 21.96 -2.10
CA ILE A 805 5.37 21.25 -3.35
C ILE A 805 5.43 19.76 -3.05
N VAL A 806 4.51 19.01 -3.64
CA VAL A 806 4.35 17.56 -3.43
C VAL A 806 4.35 16.86 -4.80
N PRO A 807 5.11 15.76 -4.98
CA PRO A 807 6.08 15.19 -4.04
C PRO A 807 7.41 15.96 -3.98
N ALA A 808 8.01 15.91 -2.80
CA ALA A 808 9.37 16.38 -2.55
C ALA A 808 10.13 15.32 -1.73
N PHE A 809 10.97 14.56 -2.42
CA PHE A 809 11.74 13.46 -1.82
C PHE A 809 13.08 13.98 -1.26
N TRP A 810 13.06 14.43 -0.01
CA TRP A 810 14.25 14.80 0.72
C TRP A 810 15.06 13.58 1.13
N SER A 811 16.39 13.68 1.12
CA SER A 811 17.28 12.61 1.62
C SER A 811 17.07 12.31 3.12
N ASP A 812 16.78 13.33 3.91
CA ASP A 812 16.45 13.28 5.34
C ASP A 812 15.69 14.56 5.73
N ASN A 813 15.01 14.56 6.87
CA ASN A 813 14.35 15.73 7.45
C ASN A 813 14.22 15.57 8.98
N PHE A 814 13.82 16.62 9.69
CA PHE A 814 13.83 16.66 11.17
C PHE A 814 15.19 16.24 11.73
N VAL A 815 16.26 16.80 11.14
CA VAL A 815 17.63 16.45 11.49
C VAL A 815 18.16 17.25 12.66
N SER A 816 19.10 16.67 13.43
CA SER A 816 19.85 17.41 14.43
C SER A 816 21.31 17.54 13.98
N LEU A 817 21.96 18.67 14.27
CA LEU A 817 23.35 18.92 13.97
C LEU A 817 24.15 19.18 15.26
N ALA A 818 25.20 18.41 15.45
CA ALA A 818 26.16 18.65 16.54
C ALA A 818 26.87 20.00 16.39
N PRO A 819 27.46 20.56 17.44
CA PRO A 819 28.28 21.78 17.35
C PRO A 819 29.37 21.68 16.27
N GLY A 820 29.38 22.64 15.32
CA GLY A 820 30.34 22.70 14.22
C GLY A 820 30.08 21.68 13.08
N GLU A 821 28.98 20.93 13.11
CA GLU A 821 28.62 19.97 12.05
C GLU A 821 28.08 20.69 10.81
N THR A 822 28.51 20.21 9.64
CA THR A 822 27.91 20.57 8.34
C THR A 822 27.18 19.38 7.75
N ARG A 823 25.97 19.60 7.25
CA ARG A 823 25.13 18.57 6.65
C ARG A 823 24.55 19.04 5.31
N VAL A 824 24.58 18.18 4.31
CA VAL A 824 23.95 18.42 3.01
C VAL A 824 22.72 17.53 2.91
N LEU A 825 21.57 18.14 2.66
CA LEU A 825 20.31 17.47 2.41
C LEU A 825 19.92 17.69 0.95
N THR A 826 19.58 16.61 0.26
CA THR A 826 19.17 16.66 -1.15
C THR A 826 17.68 16.45 -1.28
N CYS A 827 17.05 17.11 -2.26
CA CYS A 827 15.64 16.93 -2.58
C CYS A 827 15.44 16.72 -4.08
N ARG A 828 14.65 15.71 -4.43
CA ARG A 828 14.07 15.55 -5.76
C ARG A 828 12.60 15.91 -5.68
N ALA A 829 12.20 16.97 -6.35
CA ALA A 829 10.83 17.44 -6.40
C ALA A 829 10.21 17.19 -7.78
N SER A 830 8.90 17.09 -7.85
CA SER A 830 8.16 16.97 -9.11
C SER A 830 8.36 18.17 -10.02
N SER A 831 8.53 19.36 -9.44
CA SER A 831 8.82 20.61 -10.14
C SER A 831 9.46 21.61 -9.18
N LEU A 832 10.21 22.57 -9.76
CA LEU A 832 10.74 23.72 -9.03
C LEU A 832 10.26 24.99 -9.75
N PRO A 833 9.04 25.46 -9.49
CA PRO A 833 8.47 26.63 -10.15
C PRO A 833 9.19 27.90 -9.74
N SER A 834 9.16 28.91 -10.61
CA SER A 834 9.73 30.24 -10.31
C SER A 834 9.10 30.82 -9.04
N GLY A 835 9.92 31.34 -8.13
CA GLY A 835 9.46 31.85 -6.84
C GLY A 835 9.28 30.80 -5.76
N ALA A 836 9.66 29.55 -6.03
CA ALA A 836 9.75 28.53 -5.00
C ALA A 836 10.77 28.92 -3.92
N SER A 837 10.64 28.33 -2.74
CA SER A 837 11.53 28.61 -1.61
C SER A 837 11.65 27.38 -0.70
N VAL A 838 12.77 27.32 0.04
CA VAL A 838 12.93 26.36 1.14
C VAL A 838 12.88 27.13 2.46
N THR A 839 11.94 26.75 3.31
CA THR A 839 11.92 27.19 4.71
C THR A 839 12.74 26.21 5.53
N VAL A 840 13.70 26.73 6.31
CA VAL A 840 14.51 26.00 7.29
C VAL A 840 14.08 26.49 8.67
N ALA A 841 13.67 25.61 9.56
CA ALA A 841 13.27 25.92 10.94
C ALA A 841 13.71 24.78 11.86
N GLY A 842 13.68 24.98 13.18
CA GLY A 842 14.01 23.90 14.12
C GLY A 842 13.55 24.22 15.53
N TRP A 843 13.82 23.33 16.48
CA TRP A 843 13.43 23.52 17.88
C TRP A 843 14.03 24.78 18.47
N ASN A 844 15.33 24.95 18.31
CA ASN A 844 16.11 26.11 18.75
C ASN A 844 16.80 26.82 17.59
N VAL A 845 16.25 26.75 16.40
CA VAL A 845 16.75 27.39 15.17
C VAL A 845 15.72 28.39 14.67
N SER A 846 16.14 29.62 14.45
CA SER A 846 15.28 30.66 13.89
C SER A 846 14.92 30.34 12.44
N THR A 847 13.67 30.61 12.05
CA THR A 847 13.21 30.36 10.69
C THR A 847 13.99 31.20 9.68
N GLU A 848 14.55 30.55 8.68
CA GLU A 848 15.19 31.14 7.51
C GLU A 848 14.47 30.71 6.22
N ILE A 849 14.34 31.62 5.24
CA ILE A 849 13.72 31.33 3.93
C ILE A 849 14.76 31.53 2.84
N LEU A 850 15.13 30.42 2.22
CA LEU A 850 16.03 30.38 1.06
C LEU A 850 15.19 30.50 -0.22
N LYS A 851 15.47 31.50 -1.06
CA LYS A 851 14.73 31.76 -2.32
C LYS A 851 15.55 31.33 -3.52
N PHE A 852 14.87 30.80 -4.53
CA PHE A 852 15.46 30.43 -5.82
C PHE A 852 15.78 31.67 -6.68
#